data_5b221d78d5d2d666af7b8ad91cc497d6
#
_entry.id   5b221d78d5d2d666af7b8ad91cc497d6
#
_cell.length_a   1.000
_cell.length_b   1.000
_cell.length_c   1.000
_cell.angle_alpha   90.00
_cell.angle_beta   90.00
_cell.angle_gamma   90.00
#
_symmetry.space_group_name_H-M   'P 1'
#
loop_
_entity.id
_entity.type
_entity.pdbx_description
1 polymer ?
#
loop_
_entity_poly.entity_id
_entity_poly.type
_entity_poly.pdbx_seq_one_letter_code
_entity_poly.pdbx_strand_id
1 'polypeptide(L)'
;METKNNELQTVAEAIGPIEFTGLRLTAPPQYAAGVPAVKIALEHAMREMGLAKSIATLSKLNQKEGIDCPGCAWPDPDHRSNLGEFCENGVKAIAEEATNKRVTPTFFEKYSVKEMSQWSDFKIGKSGRVTHPMILREGDTHYTPIAWEEAFEIIGQHLQLLDNPNQAIFYTSGRSSNEAAFLYGLFARKLGTNNMPDCSNMCHESSGAGLFQTLGIGKGSVTLEDFQYADVVMVMGQNPGTNHPRMLNALEKCRQKGGKVVSVNPLKEAALVRFKNPQEVKGVVGNGAAISDFYLQIKINQDVALLKYIMKRLIEIEQEEGNVIDWDFIRENTNGTENLFKDLSQYTKAELIEKTGLKVGEVEPIVTLLAQKKKVIICWAMGLTQHKNGVDNIRECVNLLLLKGSIGVQGGGTCPVRGHSNVQGDRTVGITHHVSPKLNAAFERTFHFKPPTLEGLDVVHCIKAMYEGKAKVFMALGGNFLSAASDTNYTAKALQNCDLTVSVSTKLNRTHLVTGKTALILPTLGRTEKDASDGKSRFVTVENSMGRVHRSVGRIAPASEHLMSEPEIVSRIAKSYFKEDFSIPWNRLGTDYDFTRSKISEVFDGFKDYTERSKKSGFDLPNHTRRGDFSKLPGGVAKFSINQLPDHDLKEGEFLMMTIRSHDQYNTTIYGLDDRYRGIFNERRVVLINPKDIEDLRLKANEIVDLKSDYNGVERKAENFIIVPYEIPQGNLASYFPEANVLIPNDQFATISNTPISKSVRVSIVKK
;
A
#
# COMPACT_ATOMS: atom_id res chain seq x y z
N MET A 1 -12.71 33.44 27.34
CA MET A 1 -11.62 32.95 26.47
C MET A 1 -11.79 31.48 26.04
N GLU A 2 -12.46 30.63 26.82
CA GLU A 2 -12.72 29.21 26.46
C GLU A 2 -13.72 29.01 25.33
N THR A 3 -14.66 29.90 25.12
CA THR A 3 -15.69 29.78 24.07
C THR A 3 -15.15 30.04 22.65
N LYS A 4 -14.14 30.89 22.48
CA LYS A 4 -13.54 31.13 21.13
C LYS A 4 -12.62 30.00 20.66
N ASN A 5 -11.97 29.28 21.58
CA ASN A 5 -11.14 28.13 21.20
C ASN A 5 -11.96 26.92 20.73
N ASN A 6 -13.20 26.77 21.21
CA ASN A 6 -14.08 25.68 20.77
C ASN A 6 -14.64 25.90 19.35
N GLU A 7 -14.85 27.16 18.92
CA GLU A 7 -15.33 27.42 17.55
C GLU A 7 -14.25 27.22 16.48
N LEU A 8 -12.98 27.47 16.78
CA LEU A 8 -11.86 27.23 15.85
C LEU A 8 -11.56 25.75 15.67
N GLN A 9 -11.85 24.90 16.68
CA GLN A 9 -11.65 23.44 16.58
C GLN A 9 -12.71 22.74 15.73
N THR A 10 -13.81 23.38 15.36
CA THR A 10 -14.90 22.83 14.55
C THR A 10 -14.86 23.25 13.08
N VAL A 11 -13.78 23.88 12.61
CA VAL A 11 -13.68 24.38 11.22
C VAL A 11 -13.69 23.24 10.18
N ALA A 12 -13.18 22.08 10.53
CA ALA A 12 -13.15 20.93 9.61
C ALA A 12 -13.50 19.63 10.33
N GLU A 13 -14.30 18.79 9.67
CA GLU A 13 -14.64 17.45 10.17
C GLU A 13 -13.67 16.40 9.61
N ALA A 14 -13.18 15.55 10.49
CA ALA A 14 -12.26 14.47 10.16
C ALA A 14 -12.95 13.36 9.35
N ILE A 15 -14.21 13.10 9.66
CA ILE A 15 -15.05 12.12 8.98
C ILE A 15 -15.95 12.88 8.01
N GLY A 16 -16.01 12.43 6.77
CA GLY A 16 -16.94 12.98 5.78
C GLY A 16 -18.40 12.79 6.20
N PRO A 17 -19.33 13.48 5.53
CA PRO A 17 -20.74 13.43 5.88
C PRO A 17 -21.26 11.99 5.84
N ILE A 18 -22.12 11.67 6.80
CA ILE A 18 -22.84 10.40 6.87
C ILE A 18 -24.10 10.50 6.01
N GLU A 19 -23.90 10.49 4.70
CA GLU A 19 -24.98 10.53 3.73
C GLU A 19 -25.11 9.18 3.06
N PHE A 20 -26.35 8.68 2.96
CA PHE A 20 -26.64 7.52 2.11
C PHE A 20 -26.78 7.98 0.67
N THR A 21 -25.98 7.41 -0.21
CA THR A 21 -25.94 7.78 -1.63
C THR A 21 -26.87 6.91 -2.49
N GLY A 22 -27.62 6.01 -1.86
CA GLY A 22 -28.62 5.18 -2.50
C GLY A 22 -28.09 3.80 -2.91
N LEU A 23 -27.90 2.92 -1.92
CA LEU A 23 -27.42 1.55 -2.11
C LEU A 23 -28.22 0.79 -3.15
N ARG A 24 -27.55 0.25 -4.17
CA ARG A 24 -28.10 -0.70 -5.12
C ARG A 24 -27.27 -1.98 -5.08
N LEU A 25 -27.92 -3.11 -4.85
CA LEU A 25 -27.29 -4.42 -4.81
C LEU A 25 -27.59 -5.22 -6.06
N THR A 26 -26.61 -5.97 -6.54
CA THR A 26 -26.77 -6.99 -7.57
C THR A 26 -26.02 -8.25 -7.15
N ALA A 27 -26.29 -9.37 -7.78
CA ALA A 27 -25.45 -10.55 -7.59
C ALA A 27 -24.00 -10.23 -8.02
N PRO A 28 -22.98 -10.65 -7.25
CA PRO A 28 -21.59 -10.51 -7.64
C PRO A 28 -21.33 -11.23 -8.97
N PRO A 29 -20.59 -10.62 -9.92
CA PRO A 29 -20.24 -11.30 -11.17
C PRO A 29 -19.29 -12.46 -10.89
N GLN A 30 -19.37 -13.50 -11.74
CA GLN A 30 -18.53 -14.67 -11.66
C GLN A 30 -17.20 -14.53 -12.44
N TYR A 31 -16.88 -13.33 -12.92
CA TYR A 31 -15.64 -13.03 -13.67
C TYR A 31 -15.23 -11.57 -13.50
N ALA A 32 -13.94 -11.32 -13.71
CA ALA A 32 -13.38 -9.97 -13.76
C ALA A 32 -12.89 -9.60 -15.17
N ALA A 33 -12.70 -8.29 -15.40
CA ALA A 33 -12.24 -7.66 -16.64
C ALA A 33 -13.20 -7.85 -17.83
N GLY A 34 -12.69 -8.20 -19.01
CA GLY A 34 -13.49 -8.33 -20.25
C GLY A 34 -13.91 -6.97 -20.84
N VAL A 35 -14.83 -7.02 -21.80
CA VAL A 35 -15.34 -5.84 -22.52
C VAL A 35 -15.91 -4.77 -21.57
N PRO A 36 -16.65 -5.11 -20.48
CA PRO A 36 -17.14 -4.11 -19.54
C PRO A 36 -16.01 -3.27 -18.90
N ALA A 37 -14.89 -3.88 -18.56
CA ALA A 37 -13.73 -3.17 -17.97
C ALA A 37 -13.11 -2.19 -18.95
N VAL A 38 -12.96 -2.59 -20.22
CA VAL A 38 -12.44 -1.73 -21.30
C VAL A 38 -13.37 -0.54 -21.53
N LYS A 39 -14.68 -0.78 -21.63
CA LYS A 39 -15.69 0.26 -21.81
C LYS A 39 -15.65 1.29 -20.68
N ILE A 40 -15.72 0.84 -19.43
CA ILE A 40 -15.70 1.72 -18.25
C ILE A 40 -14.39 2.51 -18.18
N ALA A 41 -13.25 1.88 -18.47
CA ALA A 41 -11.95 2.54 -18.49
C ALA A 41 -11.91 3.67 -19.53
N LEU A 42 -12.36 3.41 -20.75
CA LEU A 42 -12.37 4.40 -21.83
C LEU A 42 -13.38 5.54 -21.57
N GLU A 43 -14.58 5.23 -21.10
CA GLU A 43 -15.58 6.24 -20.70
C GLU A 43 -15.03 7.15 -19.60
N HIS A 44 -14.36 6.58 -18.59
CA HIS A 44 -13.74 7.37 -17.53
C HIS A 44 -12.61 8.26 -18.06
N ALA A 45 -11.73 7.73 -18.92
CA ALA A 45 -10.65 8.49 -19.53
C ALA A 45 -11.20 9.66 -20.39
N MET A 46 -12.19 9.39 -21.21
CA MET A 46 -12.83 10.42 -22.06
C MET A 46 -13.50 11.51 -21.25
N ARG A 47 -14.19 11.15 -20.16
CA ARG A 47 -14.86 12.11 -19.27
C ARG A 47 -13.89 13.01 -18.53
N GLU A 48 -12.78 12.48 -18.02
CA GLU A 48 -11.83 13.24 -17.19
C GLU A 48 -10.79 13.99 -18.02
N MET A 49 -10.26 13.39 -19.11
CA MET A 49 -9.14 13.93 -19.91
C MET A 49 -9.54 14.45 -21.27
N GLY A 50 -10.62 13.94 -21.84
CA GLY A 50 -10.96 14.14 -23.26
C GLY A 50 -10.09 13.27 -24.19
N LEU A 51 -10.38 13.30 -25.50
CA LEU A 51 -9.78 12.40 -26.48
C LEU A 51 -8.26 12.58 -26.64
N ALA A 52 -7.80 13.81 -26.84
CA ALA A 52 -6.39 14.09 -27.14
C ALA A 52 -5.44 13.63 -26.00
N LYS A 53 -5.77 13.98 -24.74
CA LYS A 53 -4.99 13.54 -23.58
C LYS A 53 -5.08 12.05 -23.35
N SER A 54 -6.26 11.43 -23.56
CA SER A 54 -6.44 9.98 -23.44
C SER A 54 -5.51 9.25 -24.41
N ILE A 55 -5.44 9.64 -25.68
CA ILE A 55 -4.53 9.05 -26.66
C ILE A 55 -3.06 9.25 -26.24
N ALA A 56 -2.69 10.50 -25.90
CA ALA A 56 -1.31 10.84 -25.54
C ALA A 56 -0.79 10.10 -24.32
N THR A 57 -1.65 9.81 -23.34
CA THR A 57 -1.27 9.12 -22.11
C THR A 57 -1.37 7.61 -22.23
N LEU A 58 -2.51 7.07 -22.70
CA LEU A 58 -2.77 5.63 -22.70
C LEU A 58 -1.89 4.86 -23.69
N SER A 59 -1.54 5.46 -24.85
CA SER A 59 -0.60 4.86 -25.79
C SER A 59 0.82 4.74 -25.26
N LYS A 60 1.15 5.47 -24.19
CA LYS A 60 2.48 5.49 -23.56
C LYS A 60 2.49 4.91 -22.13
N LEU A 61 1.31 4.50 -21.63
CA LEU A 61 1.20 3.95 -20.27
C LEU A 61 1.91 2.59 -20.19
N ASN A 62 2.84 2.47 -19.23
CA ASN A 62 3.70 1.31 -18.99
C ASN A 62 4.56 0.88 -20.20
N GLN A 63 4.76 1.75 -21.18
CA GLN A 63 5.70 1.51 -22.28
C GLN A 63 7.13 1.89 -21.86
N LYS A 64 8.15 1.29 -22.51
CA LYS A 64 9.57 1.48 -22.16
C LYS A 64 10.03 2.94 -22.07
N GLU A 65 9.46 3.80 -22.90
CA GLU A 65 9.75 5.24 -22.90
C GLU A 65 8.53 6.06 -22.50
N GLY A 66 7.62 5.48 -21.77
CA GLY A 66 6.36 6.07 -21.44
C GLY A 66 6.20 6.43 -19.97
N ILE A 67 4.95 6.60 -19.59
CA ILE A 67 4.52 6.91 -18.24
C ILE A 67 4.45 5.59 -17.46
N ASP A 68 5.11 5.52 -16.31
CA ASP A 68 4.85 4.46 -15.35
C ASP A 68 3.51 4.71 -14.65
N CYS A 69 2.69 3.66 -14.53
CA CYS A 69 1.38 3.76 -13.89
C CYS A 69 1.53 4.10 -12.40
N PRO A 70 1.00 5.25 -11.92
CA PRO A 70 1.07 5.60 -10.50
C PRO A 70 0.14 4.74 -9.61
N GLY A 71 -0.55 3.76 -10.18
CA GLY A 71 -1.48 2.89 -9.47
C GLY A 71 -0.78 1.93 -8.53
N CYS A 72 -0.28 0.82 -9.05
CA CYS A 72 0.31 -0.27 -8.27
C CYS A 72 1.75 -0.58 -8.70
N ALA A 73 2.45 -1.36 -7.86
CA ALA A 73 3.83 -1.77 -8.10
C ALA A 73 3.95 -3.10 -8.88
N TRP A 74 2.91 -3.56 -9.58
CA TRP A 74 3.02 -4.78 -10.38
C TRP A 74 3.98 -4.56 -11.57
N PRO A 75 4.93 -5.47 -11.82
CA PRO A 75 5.95 -5.28 -12.85
C PRO A 75 5.37 -5.29 -14.26
N ASP A 76 6.09 -4.63 -15.16
CA ASP A 76 5.85 -4.68 -16.59
C ASP A 76 6.62 -5.83 -17.22
N PRO A 77 6.05 -6.57 -18.20
CA PRO A 77 6.79 -7.58 -18.94
C PRO A 77 7.85 -6.94 -19.85
N ASP A 78 8.93 -7.67 -20.14
CA ASP A 78 9.96 -7.18 -21.08
C ASP A 78 9.41 -7.00 -22.50
N HIS A 79 8.53 -7.91 -22.93
CA HIS A 79 7.77 -7.81 -24.19
C HIS A 79 6.38 -7.24 -23.91
N ARG A 80 6.21 -5.95 -24.18
CA ARG A 80 4.98 -5.21 -23.90
C ARG A 80 3.99 -5.32 -25.05
N SER A 81 2.71 -5.37 -24.69
CA SER A 81 1.62 -5.39 -25.67
C SER A 81 1.53 -4.08 -26.44
N ASN A 82 1.45 -4.16 -27.77
CA ASN A 82 1.20 -3.01 -28.65
C ASN A 82 -0.25 -2.47 -28.52
N LEU A 83 -1.18 -3.28 -28.02
CA LEU A 83 -2.57 -2.90 -27.78
C LEU A 83 -2.75 -2.11 -26.46
N GLY A 84 -1.71 -2.05 -25.65
CA GLY A 84 -1.69 -1.35 -24.37
C GLY A 84 -1.28 -2.27 -23.22
N GLU A 85 -0.48 -1.74 -22.31
CA GLU A 85 0.04 -2.45 -21.13
C GLU A 85 -0.58 -1.87 -19.85
N PHE A 86 -1.92 -1.83 -19.79
CA PHE A 86 -2.65 -1.21 -18.71
C PHE A 86 -3.89 -2.03 -18.29
N CYS A 87 -4.39 -1.75 -17.12
CA CYS A 87 -5.66 -2.26 -16.59
C CYS A 87 -6.66 -1.12 -16.40
N GLU A 88 -7.92 -1.45 -16.14
CA GLU A 88 -8.98 -0.47 -15.87
C GLU A 88 -8.57 0.53 -14.77
N ASN A 89 -8.04 0.04 -13.65
CA ASN A 89 -7.65 0.90 -12.55
C ASN A 89 -6.45 1.80 -12.90
N GLY A 90 -5.50 1.32 -13.70
CA GLY A 90 -4.41 2.13 -14.23
C GLY A 90 -4.92 3.26 -15.12
N VAL A 91 -5.88 3.00 -15.98
CA VAL A 91 -6.54 4.03 -16.80
C VAL A 91 -7.24 5.07 -15.93
N LYS A 92 -7.98 4.63 -14.90
CA LYS A 92 -8.63 5.55 -13.94
C LYS A 92 -7.60 6.39 -13.19
N ALA A 93 -6.48 5.80 -12.75
CA ALA A 93 -5.41 6.52 -12.07
C ALA A 93 -4.82 7.64 -12.92
N ILE A 94 -4.51 7.33 -14.18
CA ILE A 94 -4.03 8.32 -15.16
C ILE A 94 -5.08 9.39 -15.43
N ALA A 95 -6.34 9.00 -15.61
CA ALA A 95 -7.43 9.93 -15.90
C ALA A 95 -7.68 10.92 -14.74
N GLU A 96 -7.60 10.44 -13.50
CA GLU A 96 -7.73 11.28 -12.32
C GLU A 96 -6.55 12.25 -12.16
N GLU A 97 -5.34 11.83 -12.50
CA GLU A 97 -4.16 12.69 -12.44
C GLU A 97 -4.14 13.72 -13.57
N ALA A 98 -4.49 13.30 -14.78
CA ALA A 98 -4.48 14.15 -15.98
C ALA A 98 -5.80 14.91 -16.23
N THR A 99 -6.73 14.90 -15.25
CA THR A 99 -8.06 15.52 -15.38
C THR A 99 -8.00 16.98 -15.86
N ASN A 100 -9.04 17.40 -16.59
CA ASN A 100 -9.18 18.80 -17.05
C ASN A 100 -9.71 19.73 -15.96
N LYS A 101 -10.20 19.20 -14.83
CA LYS A 101 -10.69 20.01 -13.71
C LYS A 101 -9.53 20.67 -12.96
N ARG A 102 -9.76 21.88 -12.48
CA ARG A 102 -8.75 22.68 -11.77
C ARG A 102 -9.30 23.23 -10.45
N VAL A 103 -8.47 23.15 -9.44
CA VAL A 103 -8.65 23.80 -8.13
C VAL A 103 -7.72 25.01 -8.13
N THR A 104 -8.30 26.17 -8.47
CA THR A 104 -7.61 27.45 -8.59
C THR A 104 -7.75 28.28 -7.32
N PRO A 105 -7.05 29.42 -7.16
CA PRO A 105 -7.31 30.35 -6.06
C PRO A 105 -8.78 30.75 -5.94
N THR A 106 -9.47 31.02 -7.04
CA THR A 106 -10.90 31.34 -7.06
C THR A 106 -11.80 30.21 -6.51
N PHE A 107 -11.36 28.95 -6.63
CA PHE A 107 -12.06 27.83 -6.01
C PHE A 107 -12.00 27.96 -4.47
N PHE A 108 -10.83 28.28 -3.91
CA PHE A 108 -10.64 28.45 -2.48
C PHE A 108 -11.28 29.74 -1.94
N GLU A 109 -11.37 30.80 -2.74
CA GLU A 109 -12.15 31.99 -2.38
C GLU A 109 -13.65 31.70 -2.22
N LYS A 110 -14.15 30.77 -3.04
CA LYS A 110 -15.57 30.38 -3.04
C LYS A 110 -15.94 29.41 -1.93
N TYR A 111 -15.06 28.49 -1.58
CA TYR A 111 -15.36 27.40 -0.64
C TYR A 111 -14.45 27.43 0.57
N SER A 112 -15.05 27.68 1.74
CA SER A 112 -14.35 27.64 3.02
C SER A 112 -13.91 26.19 3.37
N VAL A 113 -12.91 26.06 4.24
CA VAL A 113 -12.46 24.76 4.76
C VAL A 113 -13.61 24.03 5.46
N LYS A 114 -14.43 24.75 6.25
CA LYS A 114 -15.61 24.21 6.91
C LYS A 114 -16.64 23.66 5.90
N GLU A 115 -16.92 24.41 4.83
CA GLU A 115 -17.84 23.98 3.79
C GLU A 115 -17.32 22.74 3.03
N MET A 116 -16.03 22.74 2.67
CA MET A 116 -15.39 21.59 2.02
C MET A 116 -15.33 20.35 2.94
N SER A 117 -15.21 20.53 4.25
CA SER A 117 -15.20 19.40 5.20
C SER A 117 -16.54 18.66 5.24
N GLN A 118 -17.64 19.32 4.85
CA GLN A 118 -18.96 18.72 4.68
C GLN A 118 -19.11 17.97 3.35
N TRP A 119 -18.10 17.94 2.50
CA TRP A 119 -18.14 17.16 1.27
C TRP A 119 -17.63 15.74 1.51
N SER A 120 -18.18 14.78 0.75
CA SER A 120 -17.65 13.42 0.74
C SER A 120 -16.22 13.39 0.17
N ASP A 121 -15.40 12.41 0.59
CA ASP A 121 -14.06 12.21 0.04
C ASP A 121 -14.08 12.04 -1.48
N PHE A 122 -15.14 11.45 -2.01
CA PHE A 122 -15.39 11.36 -3.45
C PHE A 122 -15.48 12.76 -4.10
N LYS A 123 -16.31 13.66 -3.55
CA LYS A 123 -16.48 15.02 -4.07
C LYS A 123 -15.18 15.83 -3.95
N ILE A 124 -14.48 15.75 -2.82
CA ILE A 124 -13.19 16.42 -2.62
C ILE A 124 -12.19 15.94 -3.68
N GLY A 125 -12.02 14.63 -3.83
CA GLY A 125 -11.08 14.04 -4.81
C GLY A 125 -11.44 14.35 -6.27
N LYS A 126 -12.71 14.60 -6.59
CA LYS A 126 -13.20 14.96 -7.94
C LYS A 126 -13.14 16.46 -8.26
N SER A 127 -12.70 17.30 -7.33
CA SER A 127 -12.57 18.75 -7.54
C SER A 127 -11.53 19.10 -8.62
N GLY A 128 -10.47 18.32 -8.76
CA GLY A 128 -9.46 18.49 -9.80
C GLY A 128 -8.04 18.68 -9.29
N ARG A 129 -7.15 19.14 -10.18
CA ARG A 129 -5.73 19.41 -9.90
C ARG A 129 -5.58 20.74 -9.18
N VAL A 130 -4.83 20.76 -8.08
CA VAL A 130 -4.40 22.00 -7.42
C VAL A 130 -3.40 22.71 -8.34
N THR A 131 -3.54 24.03 -8.47
CA THR A 131 -2.80 24.82 -9.48
C THR A 131 -1.80 25.81 -8.91
N HIS A 132 -1.98 26.26 -7.67
CA HIS A 132 -1.15 27.28 -7.03
C HIS A 132 -0.77 26.85 -5.62
N PRO A 133 0.37 27.29 -5.09
CA PRO A 133 0.64 27.18 -3.67
C PRO A 133 -0.41 27.96 -2.87
N MET A 134 -0.92 27.34 -1.81
CA MET A 134 -1.99 27.87 -1.01
C MET A 134 -1.60 27.81 0.46
N ILE A 135 -2.03 28.81 1.25
CA ILE A 135 -1.82 28.87 2.70
C ILE A 135 -3.14 29.07 3.43
N LEU A 136 -3.27 28.43 4.58
CA LEU A 136 -4.30 28.68 5.59
C LEU A 136 -3.58 29.02 6.90
N ARG A 137 -3.82 30.21 7.44
CA ARG A 137 -3.24 30.65 8.73
C ARG A 137 -4.24 30.42 9.86
N GLU A 138 -3.77 30.41 11.07
CA GLU A 138 -4.61 30.30 12.26
C GLU A 138 -5.71 31.39 12.26
N GLY A 139 -6.96 30.96 12.33
CA GLY A 139 -8.13 31.84 12.27
C GLY A 139 -8.69 32.10 10.88
N ASP A 140 -7.98 31.71 9.81
CA ASP A 140 -8.52 31.81 8.44
C ASP A 140 -9.61 30.76 8.21
N THR A 141 -10.60 31.12 7.41
CA THR A 141 -11.68 30.21 6.97
C THR A 141 -11.45 29.66 5.57
N HIS A 142 -10.60 30.31 4.80
CA HIS A 142 -10.32 30.00 3.39
C HIS A 142 -8.82 29.93 3.15
N TYR A 143 -8.41 29.01 2.28
CA TYR A 143 -7.05 29.03 1.77
C TYR A 143 -6.83 30.24 0.85
N THR A 144 -5.70 30.91 0.97
CA THR A 144 -5.27 32.02 0.12
C THR A 144 -4.02 31.67 -0.69
N PRO A 145 -3.85 32.21 -1.90
CA PRO A 145 -2.63 31.95 -2.69
C PRO A 145 -1.40 32.57 -1.99
N ILE A 146 -0.25 31.92 -2.15
CA ILE A 146 1.04 32.37 -1.62
C ILE A 146 2.12 32.18 -2.68
N ALA A 147 3.15 33.04 -2.67
CA ALA A 147 4.32 32.87 -3.52
C ALA A 147 5.15 31.65 -3.06
N TRP A 148 5.82 30.97 -3.99
CA TRP A 148 6.67 29.83 -3.67
C TRP A 148 7.76 30.17 -2.66
N GLU A 149 8.43 31.31 -2.85
CA GLU A 149 9.53 31.79 -2.01
C GLU A 149 9.04 32.02 -0.59
N GLU A 150 7.90 32.66 -0.42
CA GLU A 150 7.28 32.91 0.90
C GLU A 150 6.87 31.57 1.56
N ALA A 151 6.30 30.63 0.78
CA ALA A 151 5.94 29.32 1.31
C ALA A 151 7.17 28.56 1.83
N PHE A 152 8.29 28.57 1.09
CA PHE A 152 9.54 27.95 1.55
C PHE A 152 10.12 28.65 2.76
N GLU A 153 10.04 29.98 2.84
CA GLU A 153 10.49 30.74 3.99
C GLU A 153 9.70 30.41 5.26
N ILE A 154 8.37 30.31 5.17
CA ILE A 154 7.50 29.91 6.29
C ILE A 154 7.90 28.51 6.80
N ILE A 155 8.11 27.55 5.90
CA ILE A 155 8.56 26.20 6.29
C ILE A 155 9.92 26.27 6.99
N GLY A 156 10.87 27.00 6.41
CA GLY A 156 12.20 27.17 6.98
C GLY A 156 12.16 27.79 8.39
N GLN A 157 11.34 28.82 8.60
CA GLN A 157 11.15 29.48 9.89
C GLN A 157 10.56 28.53 10.94
N HIS A 158 9.49 27.78 10.60
CA HIS A 158 8.91 26.80 11.54
C HIS A 158 9.89 25.72 11.94
N LEU A 159 10.72 25.23 10.99
CA LEU A 159 11.75 24.25 11.31
C LEU A 159 12.87 24.83 12.17
N GLN A 160 13.22 26.11 11.98
CA GLN A 160 14.23 26.82 12.82
C GLN A 160 13.74 27.11 14.25
N LEU A 161 12.44 27.21 14.45
CA LEU A 161 11.82 27.43 15.77
C LEU A 161 11.71 26.15 16.61
N LEU A 162 12.04 24.98 16.06
CA LEU A 162 11.99 23.72 16.79
C LEU A 162 13.13 23.64 17.82
N ASP A 163 12.80 23.26 19.04
CA ASP A 163 13.79 23.00 20.10
C ASP A 163 14.67 21.78 19.77
N ASN A 164 14.10 20.84 19.02
CA ASN A 164 14.74 19.58 18.63
C ASN A 164 14.26 19.16 17.23
N PRO A 165 15.15 18.75 16.31
CA PRO A 165 14.78 18.27 14.97
C PRO A 165 13.75 17.11 14.98
N ASN A 166 13.70 16.30 16.04
CA ASN A 166 12.72 15.22 16.17
C ASN A 166 11.28 15.73 16.43
N GLN A 167 11.05 17.02 16.58
CA GLN A 167 9.72 17.63 16.56
C GLN A 167 9.16 17.78 15.14
N ALA A 168 9.95 17.48 14.10
CA ALA A 168 9.51 17.42 12.71
C ALA A 168 9.29 15.97 12.25
N ILE A 169 8.24 15.77 11.44
CA ILE A 169 7.86 14.50 10.82
C ILE A 169 7.85 14.66 9.30
N PHE A 170 8.51 13.73 8.60
CA PHE A 170 8.67 13.71 7.14
C PHE A 170 7.97 12.49 6.55
N TYR A 171 6.65 12.55 6.38
CA TYR A 171 5.87 11.44 5.79
C TYR A 171 6.07 11.35 4.28
N THR A 172 6.28 10.12 3.77
CA THR A 172 6.42 9.85 2.34
C THR A 172 5.31 8.92 1.84
N SER A 173 4.62 9.34 0.79
CA SER A 173 3.70 8.47 0.05
C SER A 173 4.50 7.52 -0.86
N GLY A 174 4.11 6.25 -0.93
CA GLY A 174 4.74 5.26 -1.81
C GLY A 174 4.53 5.48 -3.32
N ARG A 175 4.25 6.70 -3.74
CA ARG A 175 4.11 7.11 -5.16
C ARG A 175 5.14 8.12 -5.60
N SER A 176 5.82 8.77 -4.67
CA SER A 176 6.93 9.68 -4.96
C SER A 176 8.05 8.95 -5.69
N SER A 177 8.77 9.67 -6.54
CA SER A 177 9.88 9.08 -7.29
C SER A 177 11.08 8.74 -6.39
N ASN A 178 11.99 7.90 -6.88
CA ASN A 178 13.23 7.61 -6.16
C ASN A 178 14.05 8.89 -5.93
N GLU A 179 14.11 9.78 -6.91
CA GLU A 179 14.82 11.06 -6.81
C GLU A 179 14.22 11.94 -5.70
N ALA A 180 12.91 12.09 -5.69
CA ALA A 180 12.22 12.89 -4.66
C ALA A 180 12.37 12.28 -3.26
N ALA A 181 12.17 10.96 -3.14
CA ALA A 181 12.30 10.23 -1.88
C ALA A 181 13.73 10.33 -1.32
N PHE A 182 14.75 10.16 -2.18
CA PHE A 182 16.15 10.31 -1.77
C PHE A 182 16.45 11.71 -1.22
N LEU A 183 16.03 12.76 -1.93
CA LEU A 183 16.23 14.13 -1.49
C LEU A 183 15.50 14.44 -0.20
N TYR A 184 14.29 13.90 -0.03
CA TYR A 184 13.52 14.06 1.18
C TYR A 184 14.18 13.38 2.39
N GLY A 185 14.68 12.17 2.20
CA GLY A 185 15.46 11.45 3.21
C GLY A 185 16.81 12.11 3.52
N LEU A 186 17.47 12.70 2.54
CA LEU A 186 18.69 13.49 2.73
C LEU A 186 18.42 14.75 3.55
N PHE A 187 17.32 15.46 3.23
CA PHE A 187 16.92 16.65 3.96
C PHE A 187 16.61 16.34 5.43
N ALA A 188 15.78 15.34 5.71
CA ALA A 188 15.46 14.94 7.08
C ALA A 188 16.72 14.58 7.90
N ARG A 189 17.64 13.81 7.32
CA ARG A 189 18.90 13.44 8.00
C ARG A 189 19.84 14.61 8.21
N LYS A 190 19.96 15.51 7.24
CA LYS A 190 20.80 16.72 7.39
C LYS A 190 20.17 17.67 8.42
N LEU A 191 18.85 17.73 8.54
CA LEU A 191 18.15 18.46 9.59
C LEU A 191 18.45 17.86 10.98
N GLY A 192 18.66 16.56 11.08
CA GLY A 192 19.02 15.85 12.32
C GLY A 192 17.96 14.90 12.85
N THR A 193 17.02 14.43 12.01
CA THR A 193 15.99 13.47 12.42
C THR A 193 15.89 12.26 11.49
N ASN A 194 15.47 11.12 12.04
CA ASN A 194 15.04 9.93 11.30
C ASN A 194 13.51 9.73 11.35
N ASN A 195 12.72 10.73 11.75
CA ASN A 195 11.27 10.68 11.74
C ASN A 195 10.75 10.72 10.29
N MET A 196 10.94 9.63 9.59
CA MET A 196 10.54 9.42 8.19
C MET A 196 9.54 8.27 8.07
N PRO A 197 8.32 8.43 8.64
CA PRO A 197 7.26 7.46 8.43
C PRO A 197 6.88 7.43 6.95
N ASP A 198 6.46 6.26 6.47
CA ASP A 198 6.00 6.10 5.10
C ASP A 198 4.78 5.20 4.99
N CYS A 199 4.20 5.10 3.81
CA CYS A 199 3.02 4.26 3.63
C CYS A 199 3.33 2.76 3.79
N SER A 200 4.60 2.31 3.74
CA SER A 200 4.98 0.92 4.01
C SER A 200 4.70 0.51 5.45
N ASN A 201 4.85 1.44 6.41
CA ASN A 201 4.50 1.20 7.82
C ASN A 201 3.04 0.74 7.99
N MET A 202 2.13 1.27 7.17
CA MET A 202 0.70 0.91 7.20
C MET A 202 0.35 -0.28 6.31
N CYS A 203 1.30 -0.84 5.54
CA CYS A 203 1.01 -1.76 4.44
C CYS A 203 1.80 -3.06 4.53
N HIS A 204 3.10 -3.01 4.28
CA HIS A 204 3.98 -4.18 4.09
C HIS A 204 5.21 -4.19 5.02
N GLU A 205 5.19 -3.43 6.11
CA GLU A 205 6.28 -3.48 7.11
C GLU A 205 6.44 -4.89 7.66
N SER A 206 5.31 -5.58 7.95
CA SER A 206 5.33 -6.98 8.39
C SER A 206 6.01 -7.91 7.36
N SER A 207 5.82 -7.66 6.05
CA SER A 207 6.53 -8.42 5.00
C SER A 207 8.04 -8.17 5.05
N GLY A 208 8.44 -6.90 5.18
CA GLY A 208 9.84 -6.52 5.28
C GLY A 208 10.52 -7.18 6.48
N ALA A 209 9.91 -7.07 7.66
CA ALA A 209 10.42 -7.64 8.90
C ALA A 209 10.50 -9.19 8.85
N GLY A 210 9.42 -9.86 8.43
CA GLY A 210 9.37 -11.32 8.34
C GLY A 210 10.40 -11.90 7.39
N LEU A 211 10.49 -11.33 6.17
CA LEU A 211 11.44 -11.77 5.15
C LEU A 211 12.90 -11.46 5.54
N PHE A 212 13.15 -10.28 6.12
CA PHE A 212 14.50 -9.93 6.56
C PHE A 212 15.02 -10.89 7.65
N GLN A 213 14.18 -11.24 8.62
CA GLN A 213 14.54 -12.14 9.71
C GLN A 213 14.75 -13.59 9.28
N THR A 214 14.09 -14.03 8.20
CA THR A 214 14.12 -15.43 7.75
C THR A 214 15.02 -15.66 6.53
N LEU A 215 15.13 -14.67 5.64
CA LEU A 215 15.81 -14.77 4.35
C LEU A 215 16.93 -13.73 4.15
N GLY A 216 17.10 -12.78 5.08
CA GLY A 216 18.14 -11.73 5.03
C GLY A 216 17.85 -10.57 4.09
N ILE A 217 16.66 -10.49 3.51
CA ILE A 217 16.23 -9.37 2.65
C ILE A 217 14.73 -9.13 2.79
N GLY A 218 14.33 -7.88 2.98
CA GLY A 218 12.91 -7.49 3.11
C GLY A 218 12.13 -7.40 1.78
N LYS A 219 12.57 -8.10 0.74
CA LYS A 219 11.97 -8.09 -0.61
C LYS A 219 11.61 -9.51 -1.05
N GLY A 220 10.66 -9.63 -1.99
CA GLY A 220 10.34 -10.91 -2.60
C GLY A 220 11.49 -11.49 -3.41
N SER A 221 11.49 -12.82 -3.57
CA SER A 221 12.57 -13.54 -4.28
C SER A 221 12.26 -13.88 -5.74
N VAL A 222 11.00 -13.74 -6.20
CA VAL A 222 10.59 -14.08 -7.56
C VAL A 222 10.67 -12.92 -8.54
N THR A 223 10.72 -13.25 -9.83
CA THR A 223 10.52 -12.34 -10.97
C THR A 223 9.14 -12.57 -11.59
N LEU A 224 8.75 -11.71 -12.56
CA LEU A 224 7.50 -11.90 -13.31
C LEU A 224 7.55 -13.19 -14.16
N GLU A 225 8.71 -13.53 -14.67
CA GLU A 225 8.95 -14.71 -15.50
C GLU A 225 8.78 -16.01 -14.71
N ASP A 226 9.07 -16.03 -13.41
CA ASP A 226 8.96 -17.21 -12.56
C ASP A 226 7.54 -17.80 -12.53
N PHE A 227 6.51 -16.96 -12.70
CA PHE A 227 5.12 -17.44 -12.74
C PHE A 227 4.84 -18.49 -13.82
N GLN A 228 5.51 -18.42 -14.95
CA GLN A 228 5.32 -19.40 -16.03
C GLN A 228 6.09 -20.73 -15.80
N TYR A 229 6.94 -20.78 -14.79
CA TYR A 229 7.70 -21.97 -14.40
C TYR A 229 7.23 -22.58 -13.07
N ALA A 230 6.29 -21.92 -12.41
CA ALA A 230 5.74 -22.37 -11.13
C ALA A 230 4.83 -23.59 -11.34
N ASP A 231 5.00 -24.61 -10.48
CA ASP A 231 4.06 -25.73 -10.39
C ASP A 231 2.78 -25.31 -9.65
N VAL A 232 2.94 -24.50 -8.58
CA VAL A 232 1.83 -24.01 -7.76
C VAL A 232 2.05 -22.54 -7.43
N VAL A 233 1.03 -21.72 -7.61
CA VAL A 233 0.98 -20.33 -7.13
C VAL A 233 -0.13 -20.25 -6.08
N MET A 234 0.24 -19.98 -4.82
CA MET A 234 -0.70 -19.67 -3.74
C MET A 234 -0.91 -18.17 -3.66
N VAL A 235 -2.18 -17.72 -3.69
CA VAL A 235 -2.56 -16.30 -3.56
C VAL A 235 -3.32 -16.15 -2.26
N MET A 236 -2.67 -15.55 -1.24
CA MET A 236 -3.17 -15.49 0.13
C MET A 236 -3.47 -14.04 0.56
N GLY A 237 -4.68 -13.81 1.09
CA GLY A 237 -5.07 -12.49 1.60
C GLY A 237 -4.92 -11.35 0.58
N GLN A 238 -5.17 -11.64 -0.70
CA GLN A 238 -5.04 -10.71 -1.82
C GLN A 238 -6.23 -10.80 -2.77
N ASN A 239 -6.68 -9.64 -3.29
CA ASN A 239 -7.60 -9.56 -4.42
C ASN A 239 -6.91 -8.89 -5.62
N PRO A 240 -6.21 -9.66 -6.48
CA PRO A 240 -5.49 -9.08 -7.61
C PRO A 240 -6.41 -8.35 -8.59
N GLY A 241 -7.64 -8.81 -8.82
CA GLY A 241 -8.57 -8.16 -9.72
C GLY A 241 -8.95 -6.74 -9.32
N THR A 242 -8.89 -6.43 -8.02
CA THR A 242 -9.11 -5.09 -7.50
C THR A 242 -7.82 -4.30 -7.35
N ASN A 243 -6.75 -4.91 -6.82
CA ASN A 243 -5.54 -4.19 -6.43
C ASN A 243 -4.41 -4.24 -7.47
N HIS A 244 -4.30 -5.34 -8.22
CA HIS A 244 -3.21 -5.60 -9.18
C HIS A 244 -3.73 -6.33 -10.42
N PRO A 245 -4.66 -5.76 -11.20
CA PRO A 245 -5.37 -6.50 -12.26
C PRO A 245 -4.45 -7.15 -13.29
N ARG A 246 -3.28 -6.59 -13.55
CA ARG A 246 -2.30 -7.18 -14.48
C ARG A 246 -1.63 -8.47 -13.95
N MET A 247 -1.70 -8.73 -12.64
CA MET A 247 -1.28 -10.00 -12.06
C MET A 247 -2.10 -11.18 -12.59
N LEU A 248 -3.37 -10.94 -12.97
CA LEU A 248 -4.22 -11.99 -13.54
C LEU A 248 -3.63 -12.58 -14.82
N ASN A 249 -2.91 -11.79 -15.64
CA ASN A 249 -2.18 -12.29 -16.82
C ASN A 249 -1.06 -13.26 -16.42
N ALA A 250 -0.36 -13.02 -15.31
CA ALA A 250 0.69 -13.94 -14.83
C ALA A 250 0.10 -15.24 -14.30
N LEU A 251 -1.02 -15.17 -13.56
CA LEU A 251 -1.73 -16.36 -13.08
C LEU A 251 -2.31 -17.19 -14.25
N GLU A 252 -2.89 -16.52 -15.24
CA GLU A 252 -3.38 -17.19 -16.46
C GLU A 252 -2.26 -17.89 -17.20
N LYS A 253 -1.09 -17.24 -17.39
CA LYS A 253 0.10 -17.85 -18.00
C LYS A 253 0.63 -19.04 -17.21
N CYS A 254 0.66 -18.97 -15.88
CA CYS A 254 1.01 -20.11 -15.03
C CYS A 254 0.13 -21.32 -15.36
N ARG A 255 -1.19 -21.14 -15.39
CA ARG A 255 -2.14 -22.21 -15.71
C ARG A 255 -2.01 -22.74 -17.14
N GLN A 256 -1.78 -21.85 -18.12
CA GLN A 256 -1.53 -22.24 -19.52
C GLN A 256 -0.28 -23.13 -19.67
N LYS A 257 0.70 -22.98 -18.75
CA LYS A 257 1.91 -23.82 -18.69
C LYS A 257 1.76 -25.08 -17.82
N GLY A 258 0.56 -25.36 -17.30
CA GLY A 258 0.26 -26.55 -16.49
C GLY A 258 0.38 -26.35 -14.99
N GLY A 259 0.77 -25.17 -14.53
CA GLY A 259 0.76 -24.81 -13.11
C GLY A 259 -0.66 -24.71 -12.54
N LYS A 260 -0.76 -24.76 -11.22
CA LYS A 260 -2.02 -24.69 -10.46
C LYS A 260 -2.06 -23.43 -9.60
N VAL A 261 -3.25 -22.86 -9.45
CA VAL A 261 -3.47 -21.68 -8.59
C VAL A 261 -4.38 -22.05 -7.42
N VAL A 262 -3.89 -21.76 -6.21
CA VAL A 262 -4.59 -21.93 -4.94
C VAL A 262 -4.88 -20.55 -4.37
N SER A 263 -6.15 -20.21 -4.18
CA SER A 263 -6.56 -18.93 -3.57
C SER A 263 -7.04 -19.15 -2.13
N VAL A 264 -6.55 -18.32 -1.21
CA VAL A 264 -6.91 -18.33 0.21
C VAL A 264 -7.38 -16.94 0.60
N ASN A 265 -8.69 -16.77 0.85
CA ASN A 265 -9.27 -15.47 1.15
C ASN A 265 -10.62 -15.63 1.89
N PRO A 266 -10.96 -14.78 2.88
CA PRO A 266 -12.27 -14.82 3.53
C PRO A 266 -13.45 -14.52 2.61
N LEU A 267 -13.25 -13.72 1.55
CA LEU A 267 -14.25 -13.41 0.53
C LEU A 267 -13.97 -14.15 -0.77
N LYS A 268 -15.01 -14.59 -1.46
CA LYS A 268 -14.91 -15.17 -2.79
C LYS A 268 -14.85 -14.06 -3.84
N GLU A 269 -13.65 -13.74 -4.28
CA GLU A 269 -13.38 -12.63 -5.19
C GLU A 269 -13.54 -13.03 -6.66
N ALA A 270 -14.35 -12.30 -7.41
CA ALA A 270 -14.71 -12.60 -8.81
C ALA A 270 -13.49 -12.84 -9.72
N ALA A 271 -12.43 -12.07 -9.53
CA ALA A 271 -11.20 -12.15 -10.32
C ALA A 271 -10.38 -13.41 -10.06
N LEU A 272 -10.47 -13.97 -8.86
CA LEU A 272 -9.82 -15.25 -8.52
C LEU A 272 -10.67 -16.44 -8.98
N VAL A 273 -11.95 -16.24 -9.26
CA VAL A 273 -12.81 -17.26 -9.87
C VAL A 273 -12.51 -17.34 -11.37
N ARG A 274 -12.65 -16.22 -12.09
CA ARG A 274 -12.50 -16.20 -13.55
C ARG A 274 -12.02 -14.85 -14.06
N PHE A 275 -11.18 -14.89 -15.07
CA PHE A 275 -10.63 -13.73 -15.78
C PHE A 275 -11.00 -13.75 -17.25
N LYS A 276 -11.61 -12.66 -17.73
CA LYS A 276 -11.84 -12.39 -19.14
C LYS A 276 -10.75 -11.45 -19.65
N ASN A 277 -9.64 -12.03 -20.12
CA ASN A 277 -8.52 -11.26 -20.64
C ASN A 277 -8.93 -10.48 -21.89
N PRO A 278 -8.99 -9.13 -21.86
CA PRO A 278 -9.44 -8.37 -23.03
C PRO A 278 -8.44 -8.33 -24.19
N GLN A 279 -7.23 -8.83 -24.00
CA GLN A 279 -6.20 -8.98 -25.03
C GLN A 279 -6.25 -10.34 -25.74
N GLU A 280 -7.10 -11.26 -25.31
CA GLU A 280 -7.29 -12.57 -25.91
C GLU A 280 -8.70 -12.76 -26.43
N VAL A 281 -8.84 -13.43 -27.60
CA VAL A 281 -10.14 -13.69 -28.23
C VAL A 281 -11.09 -14.44 -27.28
N LYS A 282 -10.59 -15.44 -26.54
CA LYS A 282 -11.37 -16.17 -25.54
C LYS A 282 -11.89 -15.30 -24.39
N GLY A 283 -11.21 -14.21 -24.08
CA GLY A 283 -11.64 -13.26 -23.05
C GLY A 283 -12.67 -12.26 -23.56
N VAL A 284 -12.65 -11.93 -24.86
CA VAL A 284 -13.59 -10.97 -25.48
C VAL A 284 -14.91 -11.66 -25.83
N VAL A 285 -14.88 -12.79 -26.51
CA VAL A 285 -16.10 -13.47 -27.05
C VAL A 285 -16.49 -14.69 -26.22
N GLY A 286 -15.56 -15.30 -25.48
CA GLY A 286 -15.74 -16.53 -24.72
C GLY A 286 -16.03 -16.33 -23.23
N ASN A 287 -15.96 -17.45 -22.50
CA ASN A 287 -16.16 -17.48 -21.05
C ASN A 287 -14.90 -17.02 -20.25
N GLY A 288 -13.79 -16.71 -20.91
CA GLY A 288 -12.52 -16.40 -20.25
C GLY A 288 -11.87 -17.65 -19.59
N ALA A 289 -10.80 -17.42 -18.81
CA ALA A 289 -10.06 -18.45 -18.10
C ALA A 289 -10.49 -18.54 -16.63
N ALA A 290 -10.67 -19.75 -16.10
CA ALA A 290 -10.71 -19.94 -14.65
C ALA A 290 -9.32 -19.58 -14.09
N ILE A 291 -9.25 -18.92 -12.94
CA ILE A 291 -7.98 -18.56 -12.31
C ILE A 291 -7.61 -19.55 -11.20
N SER A 292 -8.44 -19.74 -10.21
CA SER A 292 -8.18 -20.69 -9.13
C SER A 292 -8.56 -22.11 -9.54
N ASP A 293 -7.66 -23.05 -9.29
CA ASP A 293 -7.96 -24.49 -9.30
C ASP A 293 -8.59 -24.89 -7.96
N PHE A 294 -8.15 -24.25 -6.86
CA PHE A 294 -8.66 -24.45 -5.51
C PHE A 294 -8.92 -23.09 -4.85
N TYR A 295 -10.03 -22.98 -4.16
CA TYR A 295 -10.40 -21.78 -3.43
C TYR A 295 -10.77 -22.12 -1.98
N LEU A 296 -9.97 -21.65 -1.03
CA LEU A 296 -10.20 -21.80 0.40
C LEU A 296 -10.76 -20.51 0.99
N GLN A 297 -12.00 -20.57 1.44
CA GLN A 297 -12.67 -19.44 2.09
C GLN A 297 -12.43 -19.48 3.61
N ILE A 298 -11.25 -19.07 4.02
CA ILE A 298 -10.74 -19.17 5.37
C ILE A 298 -11.34 -18.10 6.30
N LYS A 299 -11.46 -18.40 7.61
CA LYS A 299 -11.72 -17.37 8.63
C LYS A 299 -10.57 -16.35 8.69
N ILE A 300 -10.90 -15.09 9.01
CA ILE A 300 -9.94 -14.00 9.08
C ILE A 300 -8.76 -14.37 10.01
N ASN A 301 -7.54 -14.15 9.50
CA ASN A 301 -6.27 -14.35 10.23
C ASN A 301 -5.98 -15.80 10.69
N GLN A 302 -6.57 -16.80 10.04
CA GLN A 302 -6.27 -18.21 10.34
C GLN A 302 -5.27 -18.84 9.37
N ASP A 303 -4.49 -18.01 8.68
CA ASP A 303 -3.49 -18.41 7.70
C ASP A 303 -2.37 -19.25 8.32
N VAL A 304 -1.92 -18.92 9.53
CA VAL A 304 -0.92 -19.73 10.29
C VAL A 304 -1.46 -21.14 10.55
N ALA A 305 -2.72 -21.26 10.97
CA ALA A 305 -3.33 -22.57 11.24
C ALA A 305 -3.41 -23.43 9.99
N LEU A 306 -3.80 -22.83 8.85
CA LEU A 306 -3.84 -23.50 7.54
C LEU A 306 -2.44 -23.98 7.12
N LEU A 307 -1.43 -23.13 7.19
CA LEU A 307 -0.07 -23.46 6.78
C LEU A 307 0.54 -24.53 7.69
N LYS A 308 0.32 -24.47 9.00
CA LYS A 308 0.72 -25.52 9.94
C LYS A 308 0.04 -26.87 9.63
N TYR A 309 -1.26 -26.85 9.33
CA TYR A 309 -1.97 -28.06 8.90
C TYR A 309 -1.32 -28.67 7.65
N ILE A 310 -1.10 -27.85 6.62
CA ILE A 310 -0.46 -28.29 5.37
C ILE A 310 0.93 -28.88 5.65
N MET A 311 1.79 -28.18 6.37
CA MET A 311 3.14 -28.65 6.68
C MET A 311 3.14 -29.94 7.50
N LYS A 312 2.25 -30.04 8.50
CA LYS A 312 2.09 -31.28 9.30
C LYS A 312 1.71 -32.46 8.41
N ARG A 313 0.77 -32.28 7.49
CA ARG A 313 0.37 -33.31 6.53
C ARG A 313 1.50 -33.69 5.56
N LEU A 314 2.25 -32.71 5.06
CA LEU A 314 3.40 -32.97 4.18
C LEU A 314 4.49 -33.79 4.91
N ILE A 315 4.72 -33.56 6.19
CA ILE A 315 5.66 -34.31 7.03
C ILE A 315 5.16 -35.76 7.22
N GLU A 316 3.85 -35.97 7.46
CA GLU A 316 3.27 -37.31 7.56
C GLU A 316 3.43 -38.09 6.25
N ILE A 317 3.13 -37.49 5.08
CA ILE A 317 3.31 -38.11 3.78
C ILE A 317 4.80 -38.39 3.50
N GLU A 318 5.71 -37.49 3.87
CA GLU A 318 7.16 -37.73 3.77
C GLU A 318 7.60 -38.97 4.55
N GLN A 319 7.04 -39.19 5.75
CA GLN A 319 7.36 -40.37 6.56
C GLN A 319 6.81 -41.68 5.98
N GLU A 320 5.67 -41.61 5.26
CA GLU A 320 5.01 -42.76 4.65
C GLU A 320 5.57 -43.11 3.26
N GLU A 321 5.79 -42.11 2.42
CA GLU A 321 6.07 -42.27 0.97
C GLU A 321 7.46 -41.74 0.58
N GLY A 322 8.01 -40.76 1.31
CA GLY A 322 9.25 -40.05 0.99
C GLY A 322 9.10 -39.07 -0.21
N ASN A 323 10.18 -38.36 -0.51
CA ASN A 323 10.31 -37.42 -1.66
C ASN A 323 9.36 -36.20 -1.67
N VAL A 324 8.78 -35.83 -0.55
CA VAL A 324 7.92 -34.65 -0.36
C VAL A 324 8.74 -33.45 0.10
N ILE A 325 9.65 -33.68 1.06
CA ILE A 325 10.51 -32.66 1.67
C ILE A 325 11.87 -32.65 1.00
N ASP A 326 12.41 -31.45 0.73
CA ASP A 326 13.74 -31.29 0.17
C ASP A 326 14.81 -31.29 1.25
N TRP A 327 15.17 -32.48 1.74
CA TRP A 327 16.14 -32.66 2.83
C TRP A 327 17.54 -32.17 2.50
N ASP A 328 17.96 -32.22 1.23
CA ASP A 328 19.26 -31.72 0.82
C ASP A 328 19.30 -30.20 0.94
N PHE A 329 18.28 -29.52 0.42
CA PHE A 329 18.13 -28.07 0.60
C PHE A 329 18.09 -27.67 2.09
N ILE A 330 17.33 -28.42 2.90
CA ILE A 330 17.19 -28.14 4.34
C ILE A 330 18.54 -28.23 5.04
N ARG A 331 19.29 -29.33 4.83
CA ARG A 331 20.60 -29.52 5.46
C ARG A 331 21.62 -28.47 5.09
N GLU A 332 21.64 -28.07 3.83
CA GLU A 332 22.66 -27.16 3.31
C GLU A 332 22.32 -25.69 3.56
N ASN A 333 21.04 -25.33 3.55
CA ASN A 333 20.61 -23.94 3.41
C ASN A 333 19.74 -23.43 4.58
N THR A 334 19.44 -24.25 5.59
CA THR A 334 18.52 -23.85 6.64
C THR A 334 18.98 -24.22 8.05
N ASN A 335 18.40 -23.57 9.05
CA ASN A 335 18.48 -23.96 10.43
C ASN A 335 17.10 -23.89 11.12
N GLY A 336 16.96 -24.58 12.27
CA GLY A 336 15.73 -24.55 13.08
C GLY A 336 14.69 -25.60 12.71
N THR A 337 14.99 -26.57 11.87
CA THR A 337 14.06 -27.64 11.41
C THR A 337 13.49 -28.46 12.56
N GLU A 338 14.32 -28.87 13.51
CA GLU A 338 13.88 -29.64 14.69
C GLU A 338 12.87 -28.84 15.52
N ASN A 339 13.11 -27.54 15.68
CA ASN A 339 12.20 -26.68 16.44
C ASN A 339 10.85 -26.53 15.70
N LEU A 340 10.85 -26.42 14.37
CA LEU A 340 9.62 -26.40 13.59
C LEU A 340 8.83 -27.70 13.76
N PHE A 341 9.49 -28.86 13.69
CA PHE A 341 8.82 -30.15 13.84
C PHE A 341 8.25 -30.35 15.26
N LYS A 342 9.01 -29.91 16.29
CA LYS A 342 8.53 -29.90 17.66
C LYS A 342 7.32 -28.99 17.84
N ASP A 343 7.33 -27.80 17.24
CA ASP A 343 6.20 -26.88 17.28
C ASP A 343 4.96 -27.48 16.59
N LEU A 344 5.11 -28.01 15.38
CA LEU A 344 4.01 -28.64 14.65
C LEU A 344 3.43 -29.86 15.40
N SER A 345 4.25 -30.58 16.18
CA SER A 345 3.78 -31.74 16.96
C SER A 345 2.83 -31.36 18.10
N GLN A 346 2.86 -30.11 18.58
CA GLN A 346 2.02 -29.64 19.68
C GLN A 346 0.54 -29.47 19.27
N TYR A 347 0.24 -29.38 17.99
CA TYR A 347 -1.11 -29.16 17.48
C TYR A 347 -1.68 -30.44 16.89
N THR A 348 -2.95 -30.71 17.15
CA THR A 348 -3.70 -31.74 16.43
C THR A 348 -4.19 -31.24 15.09
N LYS A 349 -4.37 -32.14 14.10
CA LYS A 349 -4.96 -31.79 12.79
C LYS A 349 -6.39 -31.27 12.95
N ALA A 350 -7.16 -31.85 13.87
CA ALA A 350 -8.53 -31.41 14.12
C ALA A 350 -8.58 -29.98 14.65
N GLU A 351 -7.73 -29.61 15.60
CA GLU A 351 -7.62 -28.25 16.13
C GLU A 351 -7.24 -27.24 15.03
N LEU A 352 -6.22 -27.57 14.22
CA LEU A 352 -5.75 -26.67 13.16
C LEU A 352 -6.85 -26.41 12.11
N ILE A 353 -7.57 -27.46 11.67
CA ILE A 353 -8.61 -27.30 10.65
C ILE A 353 -9.85 -26.57 11.20
N GLU A 354 -10.23 -26.83 12.44
CA GLU A 354 -11.34 -26.16 13.10
C GLU A 354 -11.14 -24.64 13.18
N LYS A 355 -9.92 -24.21 13.56
CA LYS A 355 -9.58 -22.77 13.59
C LYS A 355 -9.75 -22.11 12.22
N THR A 356 -9.40 -22.79 11.14
CA THR A 356 -9.53 -22.24 9.79
C THR A 356 -10.98 -22.02 9.34
N GLY A 357 -11.93 -22.76 9.93
CA GLY A 357 -13.33 -22.83 9.48
C GLY A 357 -13.52 -23.63 8.19
N LEU A 358 -12.49 -24.33 7.71
CA LEU A 358 -12.51 -25.18 6.52
C LEU A 358 -12.81 -26.64 6.89
N LYS A 359 -13.15 -27.43 5.88
CA LYS A 359 -13.29 -28.88 6.01
C LYS A 359 -12.01 -29.57 5.51
N VAL A 360 -11.70 -30.72 6.10
CA VAL A 360 -10.55 -31.55 5.69
C VAL A 360 -10.56 -31.81 4.17
N GLY A 361 -11.73 -32.16 3.59
CA GLY A 361 -11.87 -32.41 2.15
C GLY A 361 -11.62 -31.22 1.23
N GLU A 362 -11.59 -30.00 1.76
CA GLU A 362 -11.23 -28.79 1.00
C GLU A 362 -9.70 -28.58 0.96
N VAL A 363 -8.98 -29.00 2.02
CA VAL A 363 -7.53 -28.76 2.16
C VAL A 363 -6.69 -29.94 1.67
N GLU A 364 -7.10 -31.20 1.88
CA GLU A 364 -6.33 -32.39 1.48
C GLU A 364 -5.97 -32.44 -0.03
N PRO A 365 -6.81 -32.01 -0.98
CA PRO A 365 -6.40 -31.95 -2.39
C PRO A 365 -5.22 -30.99 -2.63
N ILE A 366 -5.09 -29.92 -1.81
CA ILE A 366 -3.98 -28.99 -1.89
C ILE A 366 -2.72 -29.60 -1.25
N VAL A 367 -2.87 -30.33 -0.15
CA VAL A 367 -1.77 -31.11 0.47
C VAL A 367 -1.21 -32.10 -0.54
N THR A 368 -2.07 -32.88 -1.20
CA THR A 368 -1.68 -33.85 -2.25
C THR A 368 -0.96 -33.16 -3.41
N LEU A 369 -1.48 -32.02 -3.86
CA LEU A 369 -0.83 -31.22 -4.90
C LEU A 369 0.57 -30.78 -4.47
N LEU A 370 0.72 -30.23 -3.27
CA LEU A 370 2.01 -29.77 -2.75
C LEU A 370 2.98 -30.92 -2.46
N ALA A 371 2.50 -32.11 -2.08
CA ALA A 371 3.34 -33.29 -1.93
C ALA A 371 4.02 -33.66 -3.26
N GLN A 372 3.28 -33.59 -4.37
CA GLN A 372 3.76 -33.97 -5.72
C GLN A 372 4.55 -32.87 -6.44
N LYS A 373 4.49 -31.62 -6.01
CA LYS A 373 5.04 -30.44 -6.70
C LYS A 373 6.11 -29.75 -5.87
N LYS A 374 7.17 -29.28 -6.53
CA LYS A 374 8.31 -28.65 -5.85
C LYS A 374 8.35 -27.13 -5.99
N LYS A 375 7.99 -26.57 -7.15
CA LYS A 375 8.13 -25.14 -7.45
C LYS A 375 6.89 -24.39 -7.00
N VAL A 376 6.94 -23.81 -5.79
CA VAL A 376 5.83 -23.11 -5.17
C VAL A 376 6.15 -21.62 -5.05
N ILE A 377 5.26 -20.78 -5.57
CA ILE A 377 5.26 -19.33 -5.30
C ILE A 377 4.13 -19.02 -4.32
N ILE A 378 4.44 -18.29 -3.25
CA ILE A 378 3.42 -17.74 -2.37
C ILE A 378 3.35 -16.23 -2.56
N CYS A 379 2.18 -15.75 -3.02
CA CYS A 379 1.86 -14.34 -3.19
C CYS A 379 0.95 -13.88 -2.05
N TRP A 380 1.20 -12.69 -1.52
CA TRP A 380 0.32 -12.09 -0.50
C TRP A 380 0.25 -10.58 -0.59
N ALA A 381 -0.80 -10.01 0.03
CA ALA A 381 -0.94 -8.59 0.24
C ALA A 381 -1.38 -8.31 1.71
N MET A 382 -2.10 -7.21 1.94
CA MET A 382 -2.46 -6.73 3.27
C MET A 382 -3.31 -7.70 4.09
N GLY A 383 -3.97 -8.68 3.46
CA GLY A 383 -4.71 -9.73 4.18
C GLY A 383 -3.84 -10.59 5.09
N LEU A 384 -2.50 -10.60 4.90
CA LEU A 384 -1.56 -11.27 5.80
C LEU A 384 -0.81 -10.29 6.71
N THR A 385 -0.61 -9.04 6.29
CA THR A 385 0.32 -8.12 6.96
C THR A 385 -0.32 -7.25 8.03
N GLN A 386 -1.62 -6.94 7.91
CA GLN A 386 -2.32 -6.00 8.80
C GLN A 386 -3.05 -6.71 9.95
N HIS A 387 -2.33 -7.61 10.64
CA HIS A 387 -2.75 -8.36 11.83
C HIS A 387 -1.74 -8.19 12.96
N LYS A 388 -2.15 -8.44 14.20
CA LYS A 388 -1.24 -8.42 15.36
C LYS A 388 -0.03 -9.34 15.15
N ASN A 389 -0.25 -10.51 14.56
CA ASN A 389 0.74 -11.52 14.18
C ASN A 389 1.14 -11.43 12.69
N GLY A 390 1.05 -10.25 12.06
CA GLY A 390 1.33 -10.10 10.62
C GLY A 390 2.73 -10.55 10.21
N VAL A 391 3.74 -10.39 11.07
CA VAL A 391 5.10 -10.90 10.84
C VAL A 391 5.13 -12.43 10.85
N ASP A 392 4.40 -13.07 11.77
CA ASP A 392 4.32 -14.51 11.89
C ASP A 392 3.61 -15.16 10.69
N ASN A 393 2.57 -14.50 10.15
CA ASN A 393 1.93 -14.95 8.91
C ASN A 393 2.95 -15.04 7.76
N ILE A 394 3.86 -14.07 7.65
CA ILE A 394 4.89 -14.07 6.61
C ILE A 394 5.94 -15.14 6.85
N ARG A 395 6.38 -15.29 8.11
CA ARG A 395 7.34 -16.32 8.50
C ARG A 395 6.80 -17.73 8.23
N GLU A 396 5.49 -17.95 8.45
CA GLU A 396 4.86 -19.24 8.19
C GLU A 396 4.79 -19.56 6.69
N CYS A 397 4.55 -18.55 5.83
CA CYS A 397 4.70 -18.71 4.38
C CYS A 397 6.13 -19.11 4.00
N VAL A 398 7.13 -18.51 4.64
CA VAL A 398 8.54 -18.86 4.41
C VAL A 398 8.84 -20.27 4.90
N ASN A 399 8.32 -20.69 6.06
CA ASN A 399 8.48 -22.05 6.57
C ASN A 399 8.04 -23.11 5.54
N LEU A 400 6.85 -22.94 4.93
CA LEU A 400 6.38 -23.87 3.89
C LEU A 400 7.30 -23.88 2.67
N LEU A 401 7.76 -22.70 2.22
CA LEU A 401 8.66 -22.60 1.07
C LEU A 401 10.04 -23.22 1.32
N LEU A 402 10.59 -23.04 2.54
CA LEU A 402 11.85 -23.68 2.94
C LEU A 402 11.72 -25.20 3.03
N LEU A 403 10.59 -25.68 3.60
CA LEU A 403 10.32 -27.13 3.69
C LEU A 403 10.28 -27.80 2.30
N LYS A 404 9.79 -27.07 1.30
CA LYS A 404 9.70 -27.52 -0.10
C LYS A 404 10.95 -27.25 -0.92
N GLY A 405 11.99 -26.60 -0.38
CA GLY A 405 13.14 -26.16 -1.17
C GLY A 405 12.77 -25.19 -2.31
N SER A 406 11.70 -24.39 -2.13
CA SER A 406 11.15 -23.54 -3.18
C SER A 406 11.75 -22.13 -3.20
N ILE A 407 12.85 -21.87 -2.50
CA ILE A 407 13.53 -20.56 -2.53
C ILE A 407 14.88 -20.71 -3.21
N GLY A 408 15.19 -19.79 -4.11
CA GLY A 408 16.43 -19.85 -4.91
C GLY A 408 16.33 -20.68 -6.17
N VAL A 409 15.13 -21.17 -6.50
CA VAL A 409 14.86 -21.95 -7.72
C VAL A 409 13.92 -21.21 -8.66
N GLN A 410 14.09 -21.38 -9.97
CA GLN A 410 13.21 -20.81 -10.97
C GLN A 410 11.79 -21.36 -10.82
N GLY A 411 10.82 -20.48 -10.69
CA GLY A 411 9.40 -20.82 -10.48
C GLY A 411 9.02 -21.08 -9.03
N GLY A 412 9.90 -20.77 -8.07
CA GLY A 412 9.61 -20.87 -6.63
C GLY A 412 10.04 -19.64 -5.86
N GLY A 413 9.36 -19.33 -4.75
CA GLY A 413 9.75 -18.26 -3.83
C GLY A 413 8.62 -17.38 -3.30
N THR A 414 9.02 -16.27 -2.72
CA THR A 414 8.14 -15.29 -2.06
C THR A 414 7.77 -14.14 -2.98
N CYS A 415 6.49 -13.75 -2.97
CA CYS A 415 5.96 -12.63 -3.77
C CYS A 415 5.08 -11.70 -2.91
N PRO A 416 5.66 -10.84 -2.06
CA PRO A 416 4.91 -9.75 -1.44
C PRO A 416 4.49 -8.74 -2.51
N VAL A 417 3.18 -8.65 -2.78
CA VAL A 417 2.66 -7.80 -3.85
C VAL A 417 2.38 -6.41 -3.31
N ARG A 418 3.31 -5.48 -3.53
CA ARG A 418 3.27 -4.12 -3.00
C ARG A 418 2.14 -3.30 -3.62
N GLY A 419 1.48 -2.48 -2.80
CA GLY A 419 0.34 -1.68 -3.22
C GLY A 419 0.70 -0.49 -4.10
N HIS A 420 1.48 0.44 -3.60
CA HIS A 420 1.83 1.68 -4.30
C HIS A 420 2.99 1.48 -5.26
N SER A 421 2.99 2.25 -6.36
CA SER A 421 3.91 2.08 -7.50
C SER A 421 5.39 2.22 -7.16
N ASN A 422 5.76 2.91 -6.08
CA ASN A 422 7.15 3.09 -5.63
C ASN A 422 7.36 2.86 -4.13
N VAL A 423 6.43 2.23 -3.43
CA VAL A 423 6.53 1.98 -1.97
C VAL A 423 7.72 1.09 -1.58
N GLN A 424 8.34 0.40 -2.52
CA GLN A 424 9.57 -0.35 -2.31
C GLN A 424 10.78 0.52 -2.65
N GLY A 425 10.66 1.36 -3.68
CA GLY A 425 11.75 2.21 -4.14
C GLY A 425 12.09 3.34 -3.17
N ASP A 426 11.11 3.97 -2.54
CA ASP A 426 11.35 4.98 -1.52
C ASP A 426 12.18 4.42 -0.35
N ARG A 427 11.86 3.20 0.13
CA ARG A 427 12.66 2.47 1.12
C ARG A 427 14.06 2.14 0.62
N THR A 428 14.18 1.74 -0.63
CA THR A 428 15.47 1.37 -1.23
C THR A 428 16.41 2.57 -1.32
N VAL A 429 15.88 3.77 -1.53
CA VAL A 429 16.67 5.01 -1.57
C VAL A 429 16.71 5.77 -0.24
N GLY A 430 16.33 5.11 0.85
CA GLY A 430 16.65 5.57 2.20
C GLY A 430 15.51 6.21 3.00
N ILE A 431 14.24 6.14 2.57
CA ILE A 431 13.12 6.49 3.44
C ILE A 431 12.92 5.35 4.45
N THR A 432 13.37 5.59 5.66
CA THR A 432 13.22 4.65 6.78
C THR A 432 13.46 5.36 8.10
N HIS A 433 12.70 4.99 9.10
CA HIS A 433 12.89 5.43 10.49
C HIS A 433 13.99 4.64 11.21
N HIS A 434 14.42 3.50 10.64
CA HIS A 434 15.49 2.68 11.21
C HIS A 434 16.87 3.23 10.93
N VAL A 435 17.73 3.16 11.93
CA VAL A 435 19.13 3.54 11.82
C VAL A 435 19.97 2.38 11.25
N SER A 436 20.74 2.68 10.23
CA SER A 436 21.71 1.75 9.66
C SER A 436 23.12 2.38 9.71
N PRO A 437 24.06 1.83 10.50
CA PRO A 437 25.44 2.34 10.54
C PRO A 437 26.09 2.37 9.17
N LYS A 438 25.85 1.36 8.31
CA LYS A 438 26.34 1.30 6.93
C LYS A 438 25.80 2.46 6.11
N LEU A 439 24.49 2.75 6.21
CA LEU A 439 23.85 3.83 5.49
C LEU A 439 24.34 5.19 5.99
N ASN A 440 24.44 5.38 7.31
CA ASN A 440 24.95 6.62 7.89
C ASN A 440 26.38 6.91 7.43
N ALA A 441 27.27 5.90 7.43
CA ALA A 441 28.64 6.04 6.91
C ALA A 441 28.65 6.40 5.41
N ALA A 442 27.73 5.88 4.62
CA ALA A 442 27.61 6.23 3.20
C ALA A 442 27.19 7.71 3.00
N PHE A 443 26.19 8.18 3.78
CA PHE A 443 25.79 9.59 3.75
C PHE A 443 26.92 10.53 4.22
N GLU A 444 27.62 10.18 5.32
CA GLU A 444 28.74 10.97 5.83
C GLU A 444 29.86 11.08 4.78
N ARG A 445 30.21 9.98 4.13
CA ARG A 445 31.23 9.98 3.06
C ARG A 445 30.82 10.81 1.85
N THR A 446 29.54 10.74 1.43
CA THR A 446 29.06 11.37 0.19
C THR A 446 28.72 12.85 0.37
N PHE A 447 28.22 13.24 1.54
CA PHE A 447 27.69 14.59 1.79
C PHE A 447 28.37 15.32 2.94
N HIS A 448 29.39 14.72 3.58
CA HIS A 448 30.24 15.35 4.60
C HIS A 448 29.50 15.90 5.82
N PHE A 449 28.43 15.22 6.25
CA PHE A 449 27.74 15.50 7.51
C PHE A 449 27.49 14.20 8.30
N LYS A 450 27.32 14.29 9.60
CA LYS A 450 26.98 13.15 10.47
C LYS A 450 25.45 12.97 10.55
N PRO A 451 24.89 11.90 9.97
CA PRO A 451 23.47 11.60 10.12
C PRO A 451 23.08 11.29 11.57
N PRO A 452 21.80 11.49 11.95
CA PRO A 452 21.34 11.16 13.30
C PRO A 452 21.44 9.66 13.59
N THR A 453 21.76 9.33 14.84
CA THR A 453 21.96 7.95 15.32
C THR A 453 20.80 7.41 16.16
N LEU A 454 19.81 8.22 16.44
CA LEU A 454 18.59 7.79 17.13
C LEU A 454 17.60 7.24 16.11
N GLU A 455 16.93 6.13 16.47
CA GLU A 455 15.79 5.60 15.71
C GLU A 455 14.71 6.68 15.57
N GLY A 456 14.10 6.75 14.40
CA GLY A 456 12.97 7.61 14.16
C GLY A 456 11.65 6.97 14.57
N LEU A 457 10.55 7.67 14.29
CA LEU A 457 9.20 7.21 14.55
C LEU A 457 8.56 6.64 13.28
N ASP A 458 7.88 5.52 13.39
CA ASP A 458 6.97 5.00 12.37
C ASP A 458 5.61 5.77 12.40
N VAL A 459 4.67 5.39 11.52
CA VAL A 459 3.40 6.10 11.37
C VAL A 459 2.60 6.16 12.67
N VAL A 460 2.42 5.04 13.40
CA VAL A 460 1.59 5.02 14.61
C VAL A 460 2.20 5.83 15.74
N HIS A 461 3.52 5.79 15.88
CA HIS A 461 4.26 6.58 16.87
C HIS A 461 4.35 8.07 16.49
N CYS A 462 4.43 8.39 15.19
CA CYS A 462 4.34 9.77 14.70
C CYS A 462 2.96 10.38 15.01
N ILE A 463 1.87 9.66 14.75
CA ILE A 463 0.52 10.11 15.09
C ILE A 463 0.40 10.36 16.59
N LYS A 464 0.93 9.45 17.42
CA LYS A 464 0.97 9.61 18.87
C LYS A 464 1.79 10.84 19.30
N ALA A 465 2.97 11.04 18.70
CA ALA A 465 3.82 12.19 19.01
C ALA A 465 3.15 13.53 18.65
N MET A 466 2.43 13.60 17.53
CA MET A 466 1.61 14.77 17.17
C MET A 466 0.45 14.97 18.15
N TYR A 467 -0.27 13.88 18.49
CA TYR A 467 -1.39 13.95 19.44
C TYR A 467 -0.96 14.46 20.81
N GLU A 468 0.20 14.03 21.29
CA GLU A 468 0.80 14.45 22.56
C GLU A 468 1.48 15.85 22.49
N GLY A 469 1.47 16.51 21.32
CA GLY A 469 2.12 17.80 21.10
C GLY A 469 3.65 17.75 21.12
N LYS A 470 4.25 16.56 21.06
CA LYS A 470 5.71 16.35 20.97
C LYS A 470 6.27 16.62 19.59
N ALA A 471 5.48 16.39 18.55
CA ALA A 471 5.79 16.79 17.19
C ALA A 471 5.00 18.04 16.81
N LYS A 472 5.65 19.00 16.17
CA LYS A 472 5.15 20.34 15.88
C LYS A 472 4.96 20.60 14.40
N VAL A 473 5.79 19.98 13.56
CA VAL A 473 5.78 20.13 12.11
C VAL A 473 5.50 18.78 11.47
N PHE A 474 4.46 18.71 10.64
CA PHE A 474 4.14 17.56 9.83
C PHE A 474 4.26 17.94 8.35
N MET A 475 5.12 17.24 7.63
CA MET A 475 5.32 17.42 6.19
C MET A 475 4.99 16.12 5.47
N ALA A 476 4.11 16.20 4.46
CA ALA A 476 3.71 15.04 3.65
C ALA A 476 4.16 15.23 2.19
N LEU A 477 5.05 14.35 1.73
CA LEU A 477 5.39 14.22 0.32
C LEU A 477 4.38 13.28 -0.35
N GLY A 478 3.28 13.85 -0.83
CA GLY A 478 2.14 13.13 -1.38
C GLY A 478 1.25 12.43 -0.34
N GLY A 479 0.21 11.75 -0.82
CA GLY A 479 -0.70 10.96 -0.02
C GLY A 479 -1.93 11.70 0.49
N ASN A 480 -2.87 10.91 1.05
CA ASN A 480 -4.04 11.36 1.80
C ASN A 480 -3.90 10.74 3.20
N PHE A 481 -3.06 11.35 4.03
CA PHE A 481 -2.60 10.78 5.29
C PHE A 481 -3.76 10.47 6.24
N LEU A 482 -4.67 11.43 6.45
CA LEU A 482 -5.78 11.27 7.39
C LEU A 482 -6.70 10.09 7.03
N SER A 483 -7.11 9.99 5.75
CA SER A 483 -7.98 8.90 5.31
C SER A 483 -7.24 7.56 5.17
N ALA A 484 -5.90 7.58 5.10
CA ALA A 484 -5.11 6.36 5.01
C ALA A 484 -4.73 5.78 6.38
N ALA A 485 -4.63 6.61 7.41
CA ALA A 485 -4.23 6.23 8.75
C ALA A 485 -5.36 5.56 9.55
N SER A 486 -4.99 4.84 10.60
CA SER A 486 -5.91 4.29 11.59
C SER A 486 -6.50 5.40 12.49
N ASP A 487 -7.57 5.09 13.20
CA ASP A 487 -8.18 5.93 14.23
C ASP A 487 -8.40 7.38 13.75
N THR A 488 -9.32 7.54 12.79
CA THR A 488 -9.52 8.79 12.06
C THR A 488 -9.65 10.01 12.97
N ASN A 489 -10.40 9.89 14.09
CA ASN A 489 -10.59 11.00 15.04
C ASN A 489 -9.31 11.32 15.81
N TYR A 490 -8.58 10.31 16.26
CA TYR A 490 -7.31 10.47 16.95
C TYR A 490 -6.24 11.10 16.04
N THR A 491 -6.16 10.60 14.80
CA THR A 491 -5.24 11.13 13.78
C THR A 491 -5.57 12.56 13.38
N ALA A 492 -6.87 12.89 13.28
CA ALA A 492 -7.31 14.26 13.02
C ALA A 492 -6.86 15.22 14.13
N LYS A 493 -7.07 14.84 15.39
CA LYS A 493 -6.62 15.64 16.54
C LYS A 493 -5.10 15.78 16.57
N ALA A 494 -4.37 14.73 16.21
CA ALA A 494 -2.92 14.76 16.08
C ALA A 494 -2.45 15.82 15.07
N LEU A 495 -3.06 15.86 13.86
CA LEU A 495 -2.74 16.87 12.85
C LEU A 495 -3.07 18.29 13.31
N GLN A 496 -4.22 18.49 13.99
CA GLN A 496 -4.63 19.80 14.53
C GLN A 496 -3.69 20.33 15.62
N ASN A 497 -2.97 19.46 16.32
CA ASN A 497 -2.00 19.87 17.35
C ASN A 497 -0.67 20.36 16.77
N CYS A 498 -0.42 20.20 15.48
CA CYS A 498 0.78 20.69 14.82
C CYS A 498 0.76 22.24 14.68
N ASP A 499 1.91 22.87 14.79
CA ASP A 499 2.06 24.29 14.47
C ASP A 499 2.08 24.51 12.95
N LEU A 500 2.61 23.55 12.18
CA LEU A 500 2.65 23.58 10.72
C LEU A 500 2.31 22.21 10.13
N THR A 501 1.41 22.20 9.13
CA THR A 501 1.18 21.05 8.25
C THR A 501 1.47 21.44 6.80
N VAL A 502 2.30 20.66 6.10
CA VAL A 502 2.68 20.89 4.70
C VAL A 502 2.30 19.67 3.87
N SER A 503 1.56 19.88 2.79
CA SER A 503 1.15 18.83 1.86
C SER A 503 1.65 19.13 0.45
N VAL A 504 2.62 18.36 -0.04
CA VAL A 504 3.00 18.35 -1.45
C VAL A 504 2.01 17.45 -2.18
N SER A 505 1.15 18.01 -3.02
CA SER A 505 -0.02 17.29 -3.52
C SER A 505 -0.36 17.63 -4.97
N THR A 506 -0.95 16.65 -5.66
CA THR A 506 -1.50 16.86 -7.01
C THR A 506 -2.98 17.26 -6.99
N LYS A 507 -3.75 16.77 -5.99
CA LYS A 507 -5.20 16.95 -5.87
C LYS A 507 -5.59 17.17 -4.42
N LEU A 508 -6.77 17.76 -4.18
CA LEU A 508 -7.33 17.86 -2.83
C LEU A 508 -7.70 16.49 -2.26
N ASN A 509 -7.57 16.39 -0.94
CA ASN A 509 -8.02 15.26 -0.14
C ASN A 509 -8.37 15.72 1.29
N ARG A 510 -8.87 14.82 2.13
CA ARG A 510 -9.33 15.12 3.49
C ARG A 510 -8.22 15.73 4.39
N THR A 511 -6.97 15.36 4.21
CA THR A 511 -5.85 15.86 5.00
C THR A 511 -5.68 17.39 4.87
N HIS A 512 -6.03 17.97 3.72
CA HIS A 512 -5.96 19.43 3.51
C HIS A 512 -7.04 20.20 4.26
N LEU A 513 -8.03 19.53 4.81
CA LEU A 513 -9.19 20.13 5.50
C LEU A 513 -9.11 19.97 7.02
N VAL A 514 -8.16 19.17 7.51
CA VAL A 514 -7.89 18.95 8.95
C VAL A 514 -6.40 19.22 9.17
N THR A 515 -6.09 20.42 9.64
CA THR A 515 -4.74 20.98 9.57
C THR A 515 -4.24 21.46 10.93
N GLY A 516 -2.94 21.67 11.03
CA GLY A 516 -2.34 22.44 12.10
C GLY A 516 -2.70 23.94 12.05
N LYS A 517 -2.09 24.74 12.92
CA LYS A 517 -2.33 26.19 13.01
C LYS A 517 -2.03 26.91 11.70
N THR A 518 -0.94 26.53 11.05
CA THR A 518 -0.61 26.96 9.68
C THR A 518 -0.60 25.74 8.77
N ALA A 519 -1.20 25.86 7.57
CA ALA A 519 -1.22 24.80 6.60
C ALA A 519 -0.80 25.28 5.21
N LEU A 520 0.03 24.50 4.53
CA LEU A 520 0.47 24.77 3.18
C LEU A 520 0.07 23.63 2.24
N ILE A 521 -0.50 23.96 1.08
CA ILE A 521 -0.70 23.05 -0.03
C ILE A 521 0.27 23.47 -1.13
N LEU A 522 1.23 22.60 -1.44
CA LEU A 522 2.26 22.83 -2.45
C LEU A 522 1.95 21.96 -3.68
N PRO A 523 1.49 22.55 -4.80
CA PRO A 523 1.08 21.80 -5.98
C PRO A 523 2.28 21.22 -6.72
N THR A 524 2.21 19.93 -7.06
CA THR A 524 3.30 19.26 -7.76
C THR A 524 2.88 18.66 -9.09
N LEU A 525 3.88 18.40 -9.96
CA LEU A 525 3.69 17.66 -11.19
C LEU A 525 3.22 16.24 -10.93
N GLY A 526 2.27 15.76 -11.73
CA GLY A 526 1.94 14.35 -11.81
C GLY A 526 2.90 13.58 -12.74
N ARG A 527 2.91 12.25 -12.66
CA ARG A 527 3.73 11.41 -13.56
C ARG A 527 3.36 11.54 -15.02
N THR A 528 2.12 11.92 -15.31
CA THR A 528 1.61 12.15 -16.68
C THR A 528 2.18 13.41 -17.30
N GLU A 529 2.61 14.37 -16.49
CA GLU A 529 3.00 15.71 -16.92
C GLU A 529 4.49 15.77 -17.26
N LYS A 530 4.81 16.52 -18.32
CA LYS A 530 6.18 16.78 -18.74
C LYS A 530 6.91 17.54 -17.64
N ASP A 531 8.05 17.01 -17.22
CA ASP A 531 9.00 17.69 -16.36
C ASP A 531 10.17 18.18 -17.20
N ALA A 532 10.47 19.46 -17.13
CA ALA A 532 11.55 20.08 -17.87
C ALA A 532 12.19 21.21 -17.06
N SER A 533 13.51 21.33 -17.16
CA SER A 533 14.29 22.44 -16.63
C SER A 533 15.25 22.91 -17.71
N ASP A 534 15.35 24.22 -17.89
CA ASP A 534 16.22 24.85 -18.92
C ASP A 534 16.03 24.24 -20.32
N GLY A 535 14.76 23.95 -20.69
CA GLY A 535 14.41 23.36 -21.99
C GLY A 535 14.76 21.88 -22.14
N LYS A 536 15.36 21.22 -21.12
CA LYS A 536 15.68 19.79 -21.13
C LYS A 536 14.58 18.99 -20.45
N SER A 537 14.05 17.97 -21.13
CA SER A 537 13.11 17.03 -20.56
C SER A 537 13.79 16.14 -19.52
N ARG A 538 13.16 16.00 -18.36
CA ARG A 538 13.61 15.14 -17.26
C ARG A 538 12.71 13.91 -17.15
N PHE A 539 13.21 12.85 -16.54
CA PHE A 539 12.44 11.67 -16.16
C PHE A 539 12.74 11.31 -14.72
N VAL A 540 11.79 10.67 -14.09
CA VAL A 540 11.94 10.12 -12.74
C VAL A 540 12.00 8.59 -12.80
N THR A 541 12.43 7.97 -11.70
CA THR A 541 12.52 6.50 -11.60
C THR A 541 11.72 5.96 -10.44
N VAL A 542 11.30 4.70 -10.56
CA VAL A 542 10.55 3.94 -9.57
C VAL A 542 11.04 2.50 -9.51
N GLU A 543 10.76 1.81 -8.40
CA GLU A 543 11.03 0.38 -8.20
C GLU A 543 9.74 -0.39 -8.02
N ASN A 544 9.53 -1.44 -8.82
CA ASN A 544 8.36 -2.30 -8.70
C ASN A 544 8.49 -3.39 -7.61
N SER A 545 7.44 -4.17 -7.37
CA SER A 545 7.40 -5.21 -6.31
C SER A 545 8.48 -6.29 -6.44
N MET A 546 9.05 -6.46 -7.62
CA MET A 546 10.08 -7.48 -7.90
C MET A 546 11.50 -6.91 -7.94
N GLY A 547 11.69 -5.67 -7.47
CA GLY A 547 13.01 -5.07 -7.34
C GLY A 547 13.60 -4.54 -8.65
N ARG A 548 12.77 -4.31 -9.67
CA ARG A 548 13.21 -3.70 -10.93
C ARG A 548 13.01 -2.19 -10.89
N VAL A 549 14.07 -1.45 -11.12
CA VAL A 549 14.07 0.01 -11.26
C VAL A 549 13.90 0.37 -12.73
N HIS A 550 12.96 1.27 -13.02
CA HIS A 550 12.69 1.74 -14.37
C HIS A 550 12.25 3.22 -14.37
N ARG A 551 12.29 3.84 -15.54
CA ARG A 551 11.97 5.26 -15.71
C ARG A 551 10.49 5.50 -15.98
N SER A 552 10.04 6.71 -15.63
CA SER A 552 8.74 7.27 -16.00
C SER A 552 8.93 8.64 -16.65
N VAL A 553 8.33 8.85 -17.82
CA VAL A 553 8.44 10.06 -18.63
C VAL A 553 7.06 10.64 -18.88
N GLY A 554 6.76 11.79 -18.31
CA GLY A 554 5.50 12.50 -18.54
C GLY A 554 5.32 12.95 -20.00
N ARG A 555 4.07 13.02 -20.47
CA ARG A 555 3.73 13.21 -21.90
C ARG A 555 2.83 14.40 -22.19
N ILE A 556 2.10 14.91 -21.20
CA ILE A 556 1.17 16.03 -21.36
C ILE A 556 1.74 17.30 -20.74
N ALA A 557 1.22 18.45 -21.14
CA ALA A 557 1.57 19.71 -20.50
C ALA A 557 1.12 19.73 -19.04
N PRO A 558 1.87 20.39 -18.13
CA PRO A 558 1.47 20.60 -16.76
C PRO A 558 0.07 21.21 -16.63
N ALA A 559 -0.63 20.87 -15.54
CA ALA A 559 -1.97 21.39 -15.26
C ALA A 559 -1.98 22.92 -15.02
N SER A 560 -0.84 23.47 -14.62
CA SER A 560 -0.59 24.89 -14.40
C SER A 560 0.90 25.19 -14.57
N GLU A 561 1.24 26.41 -14.94
CA GLU A 561 2.62 26.92 -14.98
C GLU A 561 3.21 27.12 -13.58
N HIS A 562 2.37 27.17 -12.56
CA HIS A 562 2.79 27.31 -11.15
C HIS A 562 3.13 25.98 -10.49
N LEU A 563 3.08 24.84 -11.20
CA LEU A 563 3.48 23.54 -10.65
C LEU A 563 5.01 23.43 -10.61
N MET A 564 5.50 22.77 -9.58
CA MET A 564 6.90 22.43 -9.40
C MET A 564 7.05 20.92 -9.20
N SER A 565 8.18 20.35 -9.60
CA SER A 565 8.44 18.92 -9.38
C SER A 565 8.73 18.61 -7.91
N GLU A 566 8.40 17.39 -7.45
CA GLU A 566 8.70 16.97 -6.06
C GLU A 566 10.18 17.15 -5.69
N PRO A 567 11.18 16.73 -6.52
CA PRO A 567 12.59 16.94 -6.21
C PRO A 567 12.95 18.43 -6.05
N GLU A 568 12.40 19.29 -6.88
CA GLU A 568 12.66 20.72 -6.81
C GLU A 568 12.04 21.36 -5.56
N ILE A 569 10.79 21.00 -5.21
CA ILE A 569 10.12 21.46 -3.98
C ILE A 569 10.97 21.11 -2.75
N VAL A 570 11.37 19.83 -2.62
CA VAL A 570 12.18 19.36 -1.50
C VAL A 570 13.52 20.12 -1.42
N SER A 571 14.17 20.30 -2.54
CA SER A 571 15.45 21.01 -2.60
C SER A 571 15.34 22.48 -2.21
N ARG A 572 14.27 23.16 -2.63
CA ARG A 572 14.05 24.58 -2.27
C ARG A 572 13.66 24.76 -0.81
N ILE A 573 12.88 23.83 -0.22
CA ILE A 573 12.63 23.80 1.22
C ILE A 573 13.95 23.64 1.99
N ALA A 574 14.79 22.68 1.59
CA ALA A 574 16.09 22.45 2.22
C ALA A 574 16.99 23.69 2.12
N LYS A 575 17.05 24.31 0.94
CA LYS A 575 17.80 25.56 0.73
C LYS A 575 17.30 26.71 1.63
N SER A 576 16.00 26.86 1.77
CA SER A 576 15.40 27.90 2.62
C SER A 576 15.73 27.69 4.09
N TYR A 577 15.81 26.43 4.56
CA TYR A 577 16.21 26.13 5.93
C TYR A 577 17.72 26.31 6.17
N PHE A 578 18.56 25.71 5.31
CA PHE A 578 20.02 25.72 5.49
C PHE A 578 20.71 27.03 5.08
N LYS A 579 20.01 27.89 4.33
CA LYS A 579 20.47 29.25 3.92
C LYS A 579 21.91 29.29 3.39
N GLU A 580 22.86 29.60 4.26
CA GLU A 580 24.27 29.78 3.93
C GLU A 580 25.13 28.48 4.00
N ASP A 581 24.54 27.36 4.38
CA ASP A 581 25.24 26.07 4.34
C ASP A 581 25.24 25.53 2.90
N PHE A 582 26.32 25.79 2.18
CA PHE A 582 26.54 25.34 0.80
C PHE A 582 27.18 23.95 0.69
N SER A 583 27.33 23.21 1.81
CA SER A 583 27.96 21.89 1.82
C SER A 583 27.22 20.87 0.94
N ILE A 584 25.90 21.02 0.77
CA ILE A 584 25.06 20.21 -0.13
C ILE A 584 24.52 21.12 -1.25
N PRO A 585 24.76 20.78 -2.53
CA PRO A 585 24.33 21.60 -3.67
C PRO A 585 22.84 21.40 -3.98
N TRP A 586 21.94 21.82 -3.06
CA TRP A 586 20.51 21.59 -3.13
C TRP A 586 19.88 21.98 -4.47
N ASN A 587 20.20 23.17 -5.00
CA ASN A 587 19.66 23.60 -6.28
C ASN A 587 19.94 22.58 -7.40
N ARG A 588 21.21 22.12 -7.50
CA ARG A 588 21.60 21.16 -8.51
C ARG A 588 20.91 19.81 -8.30
N LEU A 589 20.80 19.37 -7.06
CA LEU A 589 20.10 18.13 -6.73
C LEU A 589 18.62 18.17 -7.14
N GLY A 590 17.93 19.30 -6.98
CA GLY A 590 16.52 19.45 -7.34
C GLY A 590 16.27 19.59 -8.84
N THR A 591 17.26 20.05 -9.63
CA THR A 591 17.06 20.37 -11.05
C THR A 591 17.78 19.43 -12.00
N ASP A 592 18.94 18.86 -11.61
CA ASP A 592 19.74 17.90 -12.38
C ASP A 592 19.55 16.48 -11.83
N TYR A 593 18.55 15.75 -12.35
CA TYR A 593 18.25 14.40 -11.85
C TYR A 593 19.34 13.36 -12.19
N ASP A 594 20.15 13.59 -13.23
CA ASP A 594 21.30 12.74 -13.51
C ASP A 594 22.35 12.88 -12.41
N PHE A 595 22.57 14.10 -11.92
CA PHE A 595 23.42 14.36 -10.76
C PHE A 595 22.83 13.74 -9.48
N THR A 596 21.54 13.84 -9.25
CA THR A 596 20.88 13.19 -8.09
C THR A 596 21.03 11.68 -8.15
N ARG A 597 20.82 11.05 -9.31
CA ARG A 597 21.05 9.61 -9.51
C ARG A 597 22.51 9.21 -9.30
N SER A 598 23.48 10.07 -9.67
CA SER A 598 24.89 9.80 -9.34
C SER A 598 25.12 9.73 -7.84
N LYS A 599 24.47 10.62 -7.06
CA LYS A 599 24.56 10.61 -5.59
C LYS A 599 23.87 9.40 -4.96
N ILE A 600 22.72 8.98 -5.50
CA ILE A 600 22.08 7.71 -5.11
C ILE A 600 23.07 6.54 -5.34
N SER A 601 23.77 6.53 -6.46
CA SER A 601 24.77 5.49 -6.79
C SER A 601 25.96 5.46 -5.83
N GLU A 602 26.33 6.61 -5.26
CA GLU A 602 27.42 6.73 -4.26
C GLU A 602 26.99 6.22 -2.87
N VAL A 603 25.68 6.33 -2.54
CA VAL A 603 25.13 5.95 -1.23
C VAL A 603 24.65 4.51 -1.19
N PHE A 604 24.00 4.02 -2.26
CA PHE A 604 23.31 2.74 -2.28
C PHE A 604 23.93 1.73 -3.24
N ASP A 605 24.15 0.52 -2.77
CA ASP A 605 24.59 -0.59 -3.60
C ASP A 605 23.56 -0.94 -4.68
N GLY A 606 24.04 -1.38 -5.85
CA GLY A 606 23.19 -1.83 -6.97
C GLY A 606 22.77 -0.74 -7.96
N PHE A 607 23.06 0.53 -7.66
CA PHE A 607 22.72 1.68 -8.51
C PHE A 607 23.86 2.16 -9.43
N LYS A 608 24.92 1.39 -9.59
CA LYS A 608 26.01 1.74 -10.52
C LYS A 608 25.44 2.00 -11.92
N ASP A 609 25.91 3.06 -12.61
CA ASP A 609 25.47 3.49 -13.94
C ASP A 609 23.95 3.73 -14.02
N TYR A 610 23.39 4.31 -12.95
CA TYR A 610 21.95 4.43 -12.72
C TYR A 610 21.20 5.04 -13.90
N THR A 611 21.60 6.24 -14.32
CA THR A 611 20.95 6.97 -15.41
C THR A 611 20.95 6.17 -16.71
N GLU A 612 22.09 5.60 -17.09
CA GLU A 612 22.22 4.89 -18.37
C GLU A 612 21.43 3.57 -18.37
N ARG A 613 21.44 2.85 -17.25
CA ARG A 613 20.63 1.63 -17.09
C ARG A 613 19.13 1.93 -17.13
N SER A 614 18.71 3.06 -16.51
CA SER A 614 17.31 3.49 -16.53
C SER A 614 16.83 3.93 -17.91
N LYS A 615 17.70 4.56 -18.72
CA LYS A 615 17.41 4.96 -20.10
C LYS A 615 17.17 3.77 -21.02
N LYS A 616 17.79 2.62 -20.78
CA LYS A 616 17.63 1.40 -21.60
C LYS A 616 16.26 0.75 -21.38
N SER A 617 16.16 -0.17 -20.44
CA SER A 617 14.92 -0.90 -20.12
C SER A 617 14.67 -1.03 -18.64
N GLY A 618 15.40 -0.25 -17.82
CA GLY A 618 15.48 -0.45 -16.38
C GLY A 618 16.45 -1.58 -16.02
N PHE A 619 16.55 -1.88 -14.73
CA PHE A 619 17.47 -2.87 -14.21
C PHE A 619 16.97 -3.47 -12.90
N ASP A 620 17.36 -4.71 -12.66
CA ASP A 620 17.08 -5.38 -11.39
C ASP A 620 18.12 -5.01 -10.35
N LEU A 621 17.64 -4.72 -9.15
CA LEU A 621 18.50 -4.53 -7.98
C LEU A 621 19.01 -5.90 -7.49
N PRO A 622 20.18 -5.94 -6.85
CA PRO A 622 20.72 -7.17 -6.28
C PRO A 622 19.74 -7.83 -5.30
N ASN A 623 19.47 -9.11 -5.54
CA ASN A 623 18.64 -9.94 -4.68
C ASN A 623 19.29 -11.32 -4.55
N HIS A 624 20.06 -11.50 -3.49
CA HIS A 624 20.81 -12.73 -3.22
C HIS A 624 19.91 -13.93 -2.92
N THR A 625 18.79 -13.72 -2.23
CA THR A 625 17.80 -14.76 -1.91
C THR A 625 17.17 -15.39 -3.15
N ARG A 626 17.04 -14.62 -4.24
CA ARG A 626 16.57 -15.13 -5.55
C ARG A 626 17.48 -16.23 -6.12
N ARG A 627 18.72 -16.29 -5.67
CA ARG A 627 19.73 -17.30 -6.07
C ARG A 627 20.00 -18.33 -5.00
N GLY A 628 19.19 -18.38 -3.92
CA GLY A 628 19.44 -19.27 -2.79
C GLY A 628 20.63 -18.87 -1.93
N ASP A 629 21.11 -17.63 -2.04
CA ASP A 629 22.22 -17.12 -1.24
C ASP A 629 21.66 -16.43 0.02
N PHE A 630 21.92 -17.01 1.19
CA PHE A 630 21.49 -16.54 2.50
C PHE A 630 22.64 -15.94 3.32
N SER A 631 23.77 -15.63 2.69
CA SER A 631 25.00 -15.13 3.36
C SER A 631 24.81 -13.84 4.17
N LYS A 632 23.68 -13.15 4.02
CA LYS A 632 23.33 -11.96 4.82
C LYS A 632 22.74 -12.30 6.20
N LEU A 633 22.38 -13.55 6.43
CA LEU A 633 21.89 -14.02 7.71
C LEU A 633 23.04 -14.56 8.60
N PRO A 634 22.87 -14.52 9.92
CA PRO A 634 23.78 -15.20 10.84
C PRO A 634 23.92 -16.69 10.50
N GLY A 635 25.16 -17.16 10.34
CA GLY A 635 25.43 -18.53 9.91
C GLY A 635 25.28 -18.80 8.43
N GLY A 636 24.88 -17.82 7.61
CA GLY A 636 24.80 -17.95 6.15
C GLY A 636 23.64 -18.81 5.64
N VAL A 637 22.65 -19.10 6.46
CA VAL A 637 21.52 -19.98 6.14
C VAL A 637 20.18 -19.35 6.49
N ALA A 638 19.13 -19.74 5.77
CA ALA A 638 17.75 -19.33 6.04
C ALA A 638 17.24 -19.93 7.34
N LYS A 639 16.23 -19.30 7.94
CA LYS A 639 15.77 -19.67 9.28
C LYS A 639 14.31 -20.11 9.28
N PHE A 640 14.04 -21.33 9.75
CA PHE A 640 12.71 -21.71 10.19
C PHE A 640 12.31 -20.95 11.46
N SER A 641 11.07 -20.53 11.53
CA SER A 641 10.53 -19.72 12.63
C SER A 641 9.41 -20.46 13.35
N ILE A 642 9.30 -20.23 14.65
CA ILE A 642 8.19 -20.71 15.46
C ILE A 642 7.17 -19.59 15.58
N ASN A 643 5.94 -19.85 15.14
CA ASN A 643 4.87 -18.86 15.09
C ASN A 643 3.64 -19.40 15.82
N GLN A 644 3.09 -18.61 16.72
CA GLN A 644 1.92 -19.00 17.50
C GLN A 644 0.64 -18.87 16.68
N LEU A 645 -0.36 -19.71 16.98
CA LEU A 645 -1.70 -19.53 16.46
C LEU A 645 -2.30 -18.22 16.98
N PRO A 646 -2.93 -17.41 16.14
CA PRO A 646 -3.54 -16.17 16.60
C PRO A 646 -4.75 -16.46 17.49
N ASP A 647 -4.83 -15.72 18.60
CA ASP A 647 -6.01 -15.63 19.43
C ASP A 647 -6.57 -14.21 19.36
N HIS A 648 -7.87 -14.09 19.19
CA HIS A 648 -8.53 -12.80 19.03
C HIS A 648 -9.33 -12.37 20.27
N ASP A 649 -9.42 -13.22 21.30
CA ASP A 649 -10.14 -12.94 22.56
C ASP A 649 -11.54 -12.36 22.33
N LEU A 650 -12.30 -12.90 21.36
CA LEU A 650 -13.64 -12.42 21.06
C LEU A 650 -14.60 -12.72 22.20
N LYS A 651 -15.33 -11.69 22.64
CA LYS A 651 -16.42 -11.82 23.61
C LYS A 651 -17.70 -12.21 22.89
N GLU A 652 -18.70 -12.65 23.66
CA GLU A 652 -20.04 -12.90 23.11
C GLU A 652 -20.60 -11.65 22.44
N GLY A 653 -21.09 -11.80 21.21
CA GLY A 653 -21.60 -10.70 20.39
C GLY A 653 -20.55 -9.87 19.65
N GLU A 654 -19.25 -10.19 19.80
CA GLU A 654 -18.18 -9.58 19.01
C GLU A 654 -17.88 -10.38 17.73
N PHE A 655 -17.49 -9.66 16.70
CA PHE A 655 -17.09 -10.15 15.38
C PHE A 655 -15.67 -9.73 15.07
N LEU A 656 -15.02 -10.49 14.22
CA LEU A 656 -13.74 -10.11 13.64
C LEU A 656 -13.96 -9.45 12.28
N MET A 657 -13.66 -8.16 12.18
CA MET A 657 -13.87 -7.37 10.96
C MET A 657 -12.56 -7.11 10.23
N MET A 658 -12.57 -7.29 8.90
CA MET A 658 -11.52 -6.79 8.03
C MET A 658 -11.99 -5.56 7.23
N THR A 659 -11.13 -4.56 7.11
CA THR A 659 -11.35 -3.50 6.13
C THR A 659 -11.03 -3.99 4.73
N ILE A 660 -11.82 -3.59 3.74
CA ILE A 660 -11.62 -3.96 2.33
C ILE A 660 -11.62 -2.72 1.43
N ARG A 661 -11.11 -2.86 0.21
CA ARG A 661 -11.20 -1.83 -0.82
C ARG A 661 -12.25 -2.20 -1.86
N SER A 662 -12.95 -1.20 -2.37
CA SER A 662 -13.83 -1.38 -3.52
C SER A 662 -13.02 -1.54 -4.81
N HIS A 663 -13.66 -2.06 -5.86
CA HIS A 663 -12.99 -2.20 -7.16
C HIS A 663 -12.53 -0.86 -7.74
N ASP A 664 -13.30 0.20 -7.56
CA ASP A 664 -12.98 1.56 -8.04
C ASP A 664 -12.08 2.36 -7.09
N GLN A 665 -11.30 1.68 -6.25
CA GLN A 665 -10.46 2.33 -5.26
C GLN A 665 -8.99 1.95 -5.43
N TYR A 666 -8.15 2.97 -5.56
CA TYR A 666 -6.70 2.86 -5.40
C TYR A 666 -6.27 3.56 -4.12
N ASN A 667 -6.17 2.80 -3.03
CA ASN A 667 -5.95 3.34 -1.70
C ASN A 667 -6.98 4.47 -1.43
N THR A 668 -6.53 5.68 -1.12
CA THR A 668 -7.39 6.86 -0.96
C THR A 668 -7.25 7.86 -2.12
N THR A 669 -6.47 7.54 -3.16
CA THR A 669 -6.19 8.44 -4.28
C THR A 669 -7.25 8.38 -5.37
N ILE A 670 -7.72 7.18 -5.71
CA ILE A 670 -8.90 6.98 -6.54
C ILE A 670 -9.97 6.46 -5.62
N TYR A 671 -11.10 7.13 -5.64
CA TYR A 671 -12.20 6.84 -4.77
C TYR A 671 -13.49 6.82 -5.59
N GLY A 672 -14.12 5.66 -5.66
CA GLY A 672 -15.38 5.43 -6.36
C GLY A 672 -16.44 4.93 -5.39
N LEU A 673 -17.71 5.10 -5.76
CA LEU A 673 -18.84 4.65 -4.98
C LEU A 673 -19.30 3.23 -5.33
N ASP A 674 -18.74 2.66 -6.40
CA ASP A 674 -19.15 1.38 -6.94
C ASP A 674 -18.10 0.28 -6.67
N ASP A 675 -18.57 -0.86 -6.19
CA ASP A 675 -17.83 -2.12 -6.18
C ASP A 675 -18.55 -3.17 -7.01
N ARG A 676 -18.43 -3.05 -8.32
CA ARG A 676 -19.13 -3.92 -9.25
C ARG A 676 -18.75 -5.39 -9.12
N TYR A 677 -17.54 -5.73 -8.61
CA TYR A 677 -17.12 -7.11 -8.42
C TYR A 677 -17.75 -7.76 -7.19
N ARG A 678 -18.25 -6.95 -6.26
CA ARG A 678 -19.04 -7.43 -5.12
C ARG A 678 -20.53 -7.14 -5.27
N GLY A 679 -20.95 -6.54 -6.39
CA GLY A 679 -22.35 -6.22 -6.65
C GLY A 679 -22.90 -5.07 -5.81
N ILE A 680 -22.04 -4.20 -5.30
CA ILE A 680 -22.38 -3.05 -4.44
C ILE A 680 -22.18 -1.77 -5.24
N PHE A 681 -23.23 -0.97 -5.38
CA PHE A 681 -23.18 0.25 -6.17
C PHE A 681 -23.71 1.44 -5.37
N ASN A 682 -23.08 2.58 -5.64
CA ASN A 682 -23.47 3.89 -5.15
C ASN A 682 -23.48 4.03 -3.62
N GLU A 683 -22.78 3.15 -2.88
CA GLU A 683 -22.69 3.22 -1.41
C GLU A 683 -21.43 2.55 -0.88
N ARG A 684 -20.86 3.13 0.18
CA ARG A 684 -19.66 2.61 0.82
C ARG A 684 -19.83 2.32 2.31
N ARG A 685 -20.84 2.92 2.97
CA ARG A 685 -21.15 2.62 4.37
C ARG A 685 -21.96 1.33 4.48
N VAL A 686 -21.29 0.22 4.18
CA VAL A 686 -21.86 -1.12 4.24
C VAL A 686 -21.04 -2.05 5.12
N VAL A 687 -21.68 -2.99 5.76
CA VAL A 687 -21.04 -4.12 6.44
C VAL A 687 -21.51 -5.43 5.81
N LEU A 688 -20.54 -6.18 5.28
CA LEU A 688 -20.75 -7.50 4.69
C LEU A 688 -20.73 -8.52 5.82
N ILE A 689 -21.80 -9.31 5.93
CA ILE A 689 -22.01 -10.25 7.03
C ILE A 689 -22.67 -11.55 6.52
N ASN A 690 -22.31 -12.67 7.14
CA ASN A 690 -22.91 -13.96 6.82
C ASN A 690 -24.44 -13.96 7.06
N PRO A 691 -25.26 -14.51 6.14
CA PRO A 691 -26.71 -14.58 6.32
C PRO A 691 -27.14 -15.25 7.62
N LYS A 692 -26.41 -16.26 8.09
CA LYS A 692 -26.73 -16.94 9.35
C LYS A 692 -26.46 -16.06 10.57
N ASP A 693 -25.39 -15.25 10.55
CA ASP A 693 -25.13 -14.27 11.62
C ASP A 693 -26.23 -13.19 11.64
N ILE A 694 -26.80 -12.83 10.48
CA ILE A 694 -27.96 -11.91 10.39
C ILE A 694 -29.16 -12.51 11.12
N GLU A 695 -29.46 -13.80 10.89
CA GLU A 695 -30.54 -14.51 11.57
C GLU A 695 -30.30 -14.59 13.08
N ASP A 696 -29.11 -15.03 13.48
CA ASP A 696 -28.74 -15.20 14.89
C ASP A 696 -28.84 -13.87 15.66
N LEU A 697 -28.46 -12.75 15.04
CA LEU A 697 -28.61 -11.41 15.59
C LEU A 697 -30.02 -10.81 15.43
N ARG A 698 -30.96 -11.50 14.75
CA ARG A 698 -32.29 -10.98 14.41
C ARG A 698 -32.22 -9.63 13.68
N LEU A 699 -31.23 -9.46 12.79
CA LEU A 699 -31.11 -8.31 11.89
C LEU A 699 -31.87 -8.57 10.58
N LYS A 700 -32.01 -7.51 9.76
CA LYS A 700 -32.56 -7.59 8.41
C LYS A 700 -31.54 -7.08 7.38
N ALA A 701 -31.62 -7.60 6.17
CA ALA A 701 -30.89 -7.01 5.05
C ALA A 701 -31.31 -5.53 4.86
N ASN A 702 -30.34 -4.68 4.55
CA ASN A 702 -30.47 -3.22 4.44
C ASN A 702 -30.83 -2.49 5.75
N GLU A 703 -30.84 -3.16 6.90
CA GLU A 703 -30.99 -2.49 8.20
C GLU A 703 -29.77 -1.59 8.47
N ILE A 704 -30.02 -0.43 9.08
CA ILE A 704 -28.97 0.53 9.44
C ILE A 704 -28.55 0.23 10.87
N VAL A 705 -27.25 0.04 11.05
CA VAL A 705 -26.62 -0.26 12.33
C VAL A 705 -25.42 0.65 12.58
N ASP A 706 -24.95 0.72 13.80
CA ASP A 706 -23.66 1.26 14.15
C ASP A 706 -22.67 0.13 14.44
N LEU A 707 -21.40 0.35 14.13
CA LEU A 707 -20.32 -0.55 14.49
C LEU A 707 -19.52 0.07 15.63
N LYS A 708 -19.18 -0.72 16.63
CA LYS A 708 -18.37 -0.31 17.77
C LYS A 708 -17.14 -1.18 17.92
N SER A 709 -16.03 -0.57 18.30
CA SER A 709 -14.80 -1.26 18.71
C SER A 709 -14.37 -0.69 20.06
N ASP A 710 -13.99 -1.59 20.98
CA ASP A 710 -13.42 -1.22 22.28
C ASP A 710 -11.99 -1.74 22.35
N TYR A 711 -11.06 -0.87 22.72
CA TYR A 711 -9.68 -1.24 22.97
C TYR A 711 -9.11 -0.38 24.11
N ASN A 712 -8.56 -1.04 25.14
CA ASN A 712 -8.04 -0.39 26.35
C ASN A 712 -9.04 0.54 27.03
N GLY A 713 -10.35 0.22 27.01
CA GLY A 713 -11.42 1.03 27.59
C GLY A 713 -11.79 2.28 26.79
N VAL A 714 -11.27 2.43 25.58
CA VAL A 714 -11.64 3.49 24.64
C VAL A 714 -12.58 2.93 23.58
N GLU A 715 -13.85 3.34 23.68
CA GLU A 715 -14.87 3.00 22.66
C GLU A 715 -14.71 3.90 21.43
N ARG A 716 -14.77 3.24 20.25
CA ARG A 716 -14.80 3.90 18.93
C ARG A 716 -16.07 3.49 18.22
N LYS A 717 -16.69 4.43 17.54
CA LYS A 717 -17.98 4.23 16.87
C LYS A 717 -17.91 4.65 15.41
N ALA A 718 -18.41 3.78 14.54
CA ALA A 718 -18.68 4.09 13.15
C ALA A 718 -20.19 4.01 12.91
N GLU A 719 -20.80 5.14 12.59
CA GLU A 719 -22.25 5.28 12.54
C GLU A 719 -22.83 5.02 11.14
N ASN A 720 -24.08 4.55 11.11
CA ASN A 720 -24.90 4.43 9.91
C ASN A 720 -24.30 3.51 8.83
N PHE A 721 -24.06 2.26 9.18
CA PHE A 721 -23.67 1.23 8.22
C PHE A 721 -24.87 0.37 7.83
N ILE A 722 -24.96 0.01 6.56
CA ILE A 722 -26.05 -0.81 6.01
C ILE A 722 -25.64 -2.29 6.02
N ILE A 723 -26.47 -3.14 6.58
CA ILE A 723 -26.29 -4.60 6.58
C ILE A 723 -26.44 -5.13 5.16
N VAL A 724 -25.39 -5.79 4.66
CA VAL A 724 -25.38 -6.45 3.35
C VAL A 724 -25.08 -7.94 3.55
N PRO A 725 -26.06 -8.84 3.30
CA PRO A 725 -25.82 -10.28 3.32
C PRO A 725 -24.76 -10.65 2.29
N TYR A 726 -23.74 -11.39 2.73
CA TYR A 726 -22.62 -11.74 1.86
C TYR A 726 -22.03 -13.11 2.21
N GLU A 727 -21.43 -13.80 1.23
CA GLU A 727 -20.75 -15.07 1.44
C GLU A 727 -19.39 -14.82 2.11
N ILE A 728 -19.37 -14.82 3.45
CA ILE A 728 -18.19 -14.67 4.32
C ILE A 728 -18.31 -15.71 5.45
N PRO A 729 -17.22 -16.26 6.00
CA PRO A 729 -17.30 -17.16 7.15
C PRO A 729 -18.04 -16.55 8.35
N GLN A 730 -18.83 -17.37 9.08
CA GLN A 730 -19.54 -16.92 10.27
C GLN A 730 -18.59 -16.32 11.32
N GLY A 731 -19.07 -15.30 12.05
CA GLY A 731 -18.29 -14.55 13.01
C GLY A 731 -17.30 -13.54 12.39
N ASN A 732 -17.27 -13.45 11.05
CA ASN A 732 -16.43 -12.52 10.32
C ASN A 732 -17.25 -11.45 9.60
N LEU A 733 -16.71 -10.23 9.57
CA LEU A 733 -17.29 -9.08 8.87
C LEU A 733 -16.28 -8.47 7.90
N ALA A 734 -16.81 -7.76 6.89
CA ALA A 734 -15.98 -6.91 6.06
C ALA A 734 -16.67 -5.55 5.83
N SER A 735 -15.89 -4.47 5.84
CA SER A 735 -16.37 -3.12 5.57
C SER A 735 -15.35 -2.32 4.78
N TYR A 736 -15.79 -1.28 4.09
CA TYR A 736 -14.87 -0.50 3.26
C TYR A 736 -13.96 0.41 4.07
N PHE A 737 -12.75 0.52 3.58
CA PHE A 737 -11.73 1.50 3.93
C PHE A 737 -11.87 2.72 2.99
N PRO A 738 -11.84 3.99 3.45
CA PRO A 738 -11.49 4.43 4.80
C PRO A 738 -12.64 4.55 5.80
N GLU A 739 -13.89 4.28 5.42
CA GLU A 739 -15.08 4.54 6.25
C GLU A 739 -15.02 3.84 7.61
N ALA A 740 -14.42 2.65 7.64
CA ALA A 740 -14.26 1.86 8.86
C ALA A 740 -12.97 2.18 9.66
N ASN A 741 -12.11 3.11 9.19
CA ASN A 741 -10.82 3.39 9.85
C ASN A 741 -10.97 4.00 11.25
N VAL A 742 -12.06 4.66 11.52
CA VAL A 742 -12.38 5.20 12.86
C VAL A 742 -12.44 4.11 13.92
N LEU A 743 -12.69 2.85 13.54
CA LEU A 743 -12.76 1.69 14.45
C LEU A 743 -11.39 1.07 14.78
N ILE A 744 -10.32 1.47 14.08
CA ILE A 744 -9.00 0.85 14.20
C ILE A 744 -8.16 1.64 15.21
N PRO A 745 -7.89 1.11 16.43
CA PRO A 745 -7.12 1.86 17.42
C PRO A 745 -5.69 2.16 16.95
N ASN A 746 -5.23 3.39 17.13
CA ASN A 746 -3.85 3.74 16.77
C ASN A 746 -2.81 3.07 17.68
N ASP A 747 -3.18 2.70 18.89
CA ASP A 747 -2.34 2.01 19.88
C ASP A 747 -2.42 0.47 19.80
N GLN A 748 -3.16 -0.07 18.80
CA GLN A 748 -3.24 -1.49 18.51
C GLN A 748 -2.58 -1.80 17.16
N PHE A 749 -1.37 -2.31 17.18
CA PHE A 749 -0.58 -2.57 16.00
C PHE A 749 0.13 -3.93 16.05
N ALA A 750 0.66 -4.35 14.90
CA ALA A 750 1.36 -5.62 14.74
C ALA A 750 2.62 -5.68 15.61
N THR A 751 2.84 -6.81 16.25
CA THR A 751 4.08 -7.10 16.97
C THR A 751 5.26 -7.03 16.00
N ILE A 752 6.34 -6.38 16.38
CA ILE A 752 7.60 -6.18 15.62
C ILE A 752 7.50 -5.09 14.52
N SER A 753 6.44 -5.06 13.72
CA SER A 753 6.36 -4.17 12.55
C SER A 753 5.55 -2.90 12.78
N ASN A 754 4.84 -2.78 13.90
CA ASN A 754 3.96 -1.67 14.25
C ASN A 754 2.91 -1.32 13.17
N THR A 755 2.60 -2.26 12.27
CA THR A 755 1.57 -2.08 11.24
C THR A 755 0.19 -2.02 11.88
N PRO A 756 -0.68 -1.03 11.56
CA PRO A 756 -2.04 -0.98 12.09
C PRO A 756 -2.84 -2.24 11.81
N ILE A 757 -3.63 -2.71 12.77
CA ILE A 757 -4.41 -3.96 12.68
C ILE A 757 -5.73 -3.71 11.96
N SER A 758 -5.67 -3.47 10.65
CA SER A 758 -6.85 -3.13 9.84
C SER A 758 -7.63 -4.35 9.33
N LYS A 759 -7.10 -5.58 9.53
CA LYS A 759 -7.69 -6.81 8.98
C LYS A 759 -8.21 -7.77 10.05
N SER A 760 -8.12 -7.40 11.32
CA SER A 760 -8.66 -8.18 12.44
C SER A 760 -9.12 -7.26 13.57
N VAL A 761 -10.03 -6.33 13.24
CA VAL A 761 -10.61 -5.39 14.20
C VAL A 761 -11.76 -6.10 14.94
N ARG A 762 -11.73 -6.08 16.27
CA ARG A 762 -12.87 -6.56 17.07
C ARG A 762 -13.97 -5.53 17.05
N VAL A 763 -15.17 -5.94 16.66
CA VAL A 763 -16.32 -5.04 16.55
C VAL A 763 -17.59 -5.72 17.06
N SER A 764 -18.50 -4.92 17.61
CA SER A 764 -19.88 -5.31 17.89
C SER A 764 -20.82 -4.50 16.99
N ILE A 765 -21.97 -5.10 16.66
CA ILE A 765 -23.04 -4.48 15.87
C ILE A 765 -24.08 -3.94 16.84
N VAL A 766 -24.41 -2.66 16.74
CA VAL A 766 -25.40 -1.99 17.58
C VAL A 766 -26.61 -1.60 16.73
N LYS A 767 -27.77 -2.15 17.07
CA LYS A 767 -29.04 -1.76 16.44
C LYS A 767 -29.39 -0.32 16.79
N LYS A 768 -30.00 0.37 15.87
CA LYS A 768 -30.57 1.70 16.08
C LYS A 768 -32.01 1.66 16.57
#